data_ed096507026d162087bdf62f877924a8
#
_entry.id   ed096507026d162087bdf62f877924a8
#
_cell.length_a   1.000
_cell.length_b   1.000
_cell.length_c   1.000
_cell.angle_alpha   90.00
_cell.angle_beta   90.00
_cell.angle_gamma   90.00
#
_symmetry.space_group_name_H-M   'P 1'
#
loop_
_entity.id
_entity.type
_entity.pdbx_description
1 polymer ?
#
loop_
_entity_poly.entity_id
_entity_poly.type
_entity_poly.pdbx_seq_one_letter_code
_entity_poly.pdbx_strand_id
1 'polypeptide(L)'
;MAQPAADKLRLGLADIRALLAPLPGRAAAATRITVACTLTVLVTSIYGTPEAAISAYVIFFINRADRTSSIVMSVAALVLVSMIIGLVIWLADFSVDDPLRRVACMAVVSAAVLFLASASKLRPVGAIVAMIIGFGLDELGLAPSGEIATRALLYAWLMVAIPLGVNVVVNLVLGPAPRRLATDRLAHCLRLAARSLQAPDGDPEALHEALRDGVQPVAGWLKLAKIEGSVDAQDLLALRQASSSTMAILLAADVARRQPGAQLPAAVAEPIATTLDDMARMLDAGGYPVEIGLSVPGLAALPPVQEAVAAELVGAINRYAEPGEPAPPEQADKAHGGFLDADAFSNPAHVRYALKTTGAAMFCYLLYQQLNWPGIHTCFITCYLVSLGTAAETVEKLTLRLAGCLVGAAIGTAAIVYVVPSLTSVGGLMLLVFAGTWISAWVAQGSPRIAYAGFQVAFAFYLCVIQGSGPGFDLTIARDRVIGVVLGNLVVYLVFTRIWPVSIASRIEAALAALVTQWQQLTEARRSDGRRSHAAAAMARHREITQDLILANYEPASVGPGRDWVEDRRRRLAALDAIAGPLFLLAERFPGDPEIARRLHTLQATDAVPPTAHAANGTHDAQADKVRHALLALVDRRLADSPAEAPAATSLTSIHAQT
;
A
#
# COMPACT_ATOMS: atom_id res chain seq x y z
N MET A 1 -3.33 -29.69 5.24
CA MET A 1 -2.99 -28.86 4.06
C MET A 1 -4.24 -28.06 3.69
N ALA A 2 -4.41 -26.87 4.25
CA ALA A 2 -5.45 -25.93 3.83
C ALA A 2 -4.87 -25.12 2.65
N GLN A 3 -5.47 -25.26 1.47
CA GLN A 3 -5.16 -24.43 0.32
C GLN A 3 -5.43 -22.96 0.68
N PRO A 4 -4.52 -22.04 0.39
CA PRO A 4 -4.78 -20.62 0.63
C PRO A 4 -5.98 -20.18 -0.21
N ALA A 5 -6.86 -19.39 0.41
CA ALA A 5 -8.13 -18.88 -0.16
C ALA A 5 -7.94 -17.94 -1.41
N ALA A 6 -6.75 -17.92 -2.00
CA ALA A 6 -6.37 -17.02 -3.10
C ALA A 6 -6.80 -17.48 -4.50
N ASP A 7 -7.31 -18.70 -4.66
CA ASP A 7 -7.54 -19.28 -6.00
C ASP A 7 -8.94 -19.07 -6.60
N LYS A 8 -9.82 -18.37 -5.89
CA LYS A 8 -11.16 -18.14 -6.42
C LYS A 8 -11.28 -16.74 -7.01
N LEU A 9 -11.38 -16.66 -8.32
CA LEU A 9 -11.78 -15.43 -9.07
C LEU A 9 -13.16 -14.90 -8.63
N ARG A 10 -13.92 -15.69 -7.86
CA ARG A 10 -15.18 -15.32 -7.25
C ARG A 10 -14.97 -15.26 -5.74
N LEU A 11 -14.96 -14.06 -5.20
CA LEU A 11 -15.07 -13.83 -3.76
C LEU A 11 -16.33 -14.54 -3.27
N GLY A 12 -16.17 -15.62 -2.52
CA GLY A 12 -17.27 -16.27 -1.83
C GLY A 12 -17.78 -15.41 -0.67
N LEU A 13 -18.99 -15.67 -0.18
CA LEU A 13 -19.52 -14.98 0.99
C LEU A 13 -18.61 -15.12 2.22
N ALA A 14 -17.92 -16.25 2.36
CA ALA A 14 -16.94 -16.48 3.42
C ALA A 14 -15.74 -15.54 3.31
N ASP A 15 -15.23 -15.33 2.08
CA ASP A 15 -14.09 -14.44 1.81
C ASP A 15 -14.46 -12.98 2.09
N ILE A 16 -15.66 -12.54 1.68
CA ILE A 16 -16.19 -11.21 1.98
C ILE A 16 -16.31 -11.02 3.50
N ARG A 17 -16.82 -12.01 4.21
CA ARG A 17 -16.94 -11.96 5.68
C ARG A 17 -15.56 -11.85 6.35
N ALA A 18 -14.56 -12.57 5.87
CA ALA A 18 -13.19 -12.48 6.36
C ALA A 18 -12.58 -11.09 6.10
N LEU A 19 -12.80 -10.50 4.91
CA LEU A 19 -12.34 -9.14 4.57
C LEU A 19 -13.04 -8.04 5.40
N LEU A 20 -14.25 -8.32 5.91
CA LEU A 20 -15.01 -7.42 6.78
C LEU A 20 -14.78 -7.67 8.28
N ALA A 21 -13.96 -8.64 8.64
CA ALA A 21 -13.68 -8.98 10.05
C ALA A 21 -13.08 -7.79 10.82
N PRO A 22 -13.34 -7.69 12.12
CA PRO A 22 -12.76 -6.62 12.96
C PRO A 22 -11.24 -6.81 13.07
N LEU A 23 -10.50 -5.79 12.62
CA LEU A 23 -9.05 -5.69 12.79
C LEU A 23 -8.72 -4.69 13.90
N PRO A 24 -7.60 -4.87 14.64
CA PRO A 24 -7.17 -3.90 15.63
C PRO A 24 -7.06 -2.49 15.05
N GLY A 25 -7.65 -1.48 15.72
CA GLY A 25 -7.63 -0.08 15.27
C GLY A 25 -8.62 0.30 14.17
N ARG A 26 -9.24 -0.67 13.46
CA ARG A 26 -10.18 -0.42 12.35
C ARG A 26 -11.37 0.43 12.78
N ALA A 27 -12.00 0.10 13.91
CA ALA A 27 -13.15 0.83 14.43
C ALA A 27 -12.80 2.28 14.77
N ALA A 28 -11.66 2.53 15.41
CA ALA A 28 -11.20 3.87 15.74
C ALA A 28 -10.91 4.69 14.49
N ALA A 29 -10.24 4.11 13.49
CA ALA A 29 -9.97 4.77 12.22
C ALA A 29 -11.26 5.09 11.45
N ALA A 30 -12.20 4.14 11.36
CA ALA A 30 -13.49 4.34 10.71
C ALA A 30 -14.31 5.44 11.41
N THR A 31 -14.36 5.44 12.75
CA THR A 31 -15.07 6.46 13.53
C THR A 31 -14.46 7.85 13.32
N ARG A 32 -13.13 7.96 13.30
CA ARG A 32 -12.43 9.24 13.07
C ARG A 32 -12.77 9.83 11.69
N ILE A 33 -12.73 9.03 10.63
CA ILE A 33 -13.14 9.46 9.28
C ILE A 33 -14.60 9.87 9.30
N THR A 34 -15.47 9.09 9.93
CA THR A 34 -16.91 9.36 9.99
C THR A 34 -17.21 10.68 10.69
N VAL A 35 -16.56 10.94 11.82
CA VAL A 35 -16.70 12.22 12.55
C VAL A 35 -16.24 13.37 11.66
N ALA A 36 -15.09 13.25 10.99
CA ALA A 36 -14.58 14.30 10.11
C ALA A 36 -15.53 14.57 8.93
N CYS A 37 -16.05 13.53 8.28
CA CYS A 37 -17.01 13.68 7.18
C CYS A 37 -18.32 14.31 7.65
N THR A 38 -18.88 13.86 8.77
CA THR A 38 -20.13 14.39 9.33
C THR A 38 -19.99 15.86 9.72
N LEU A 39 -18.90 16.24 10.37
CA LEU A 39 -18.60 17.63 10.69
C LEU A 39 -18.40 18.47 9.42
N THR A 40 -17.76 17.92 8.39
CA THR A 40 -17.61 18.61 7.10
C THR A 40 -18.98 18.89 6.49
N VAL A 41 -19.88 17.89 6.42
CA VAL A 41 -21.26 18.10 5.91
C VAL A 41 -21.99 19.13 6.76
N LEU A 42 -21.86 19.09 8.07
CA LEU A 42 -22.49 20.09 8.94
C LEU A 42 -22.02 21.51 8.62
N VAL A 43 -20.69 21.72 8.55
CA VAL A 43 -20.12 23.05 8.25
C VAL A 43 -20.52 23.52 6.87
N THR A 44 -20.42 22.67 5.84
CA THR A 44 -20.79 23.01 4.47
C THR A 44 -22.29 23.33 4.33
N SER A 45 -23.15 22.62 5.07
CA SER A 45 -24.60 22.88 5.08
C SER A 45 -24.91 24.21 5.78
N ILE A 46 -24.26 24.55 6.88
CA ILE A 46 -24.46 25.82 7.60
C ILE A 46 -24.06 27.03 6.73
N TYR A 47 -22.92 26.91 6.02
CA TYR A 47 -22.42 27.98 5.15
C TYR A 47 -23.03 27.98 3.73
N GLY A 48 -23.92 27.03 3.43
CA GLY A 48 -24.57 26.94 2.12
C GLY A 48 -23.58 26.72 0.97
N THR A 49 -22.44 26.08 1.22
CA THR A 49 -21.47 25.79 0.16
C THR A 49 -22.01 24.73 -0.80
N PRO A 50 -21.84 24.92 -2.12
CA PRO A 50 -22.24 23.92 -3.09
C PRO A 50 -21.44 22.63 -2.90
N GLU A 51 -22.01 21.50 -3.36
CA GLU A 51 -21.30 20.22 -3.42
C GLU A 51 -20.73 19.70 -2.08
N ALA A 52 -21.51 19.77 -0.99
CA ALA A 52 -21.14 19.24 0.32
C ALA A 52 -20.77 17.74 0.28
N ALA A 53 -21.35 16.99 -0.66
CA ALA A 53 -21.04 15.60 -0.94
C ALA A 53 -19.55 15.38 -1.32
N ILE A 54 -19.02 16.20 -2.22
CA ILE A 54 -17.63 16.15 -2.66
C ILE A 54 -16.71 16.57 -1.52
N SER A 55 -17.09 17.63 -0.78
CA SER A 55 -16.33 18.09 0.39
C SER A 55 -16.15 16.98 1.43
N ALA A 56 -17.20 16.24 1.78
CA ALA A 56 -17.08 15.10 2.69
C ALA A 56 -16.18 13.98 2.13
N TYR A 57 -16.27 13.75 0.83
CA TYR A 57 -15.47 12.70 0.17
C TYR A 57 -13.97 12.99 0.18
N VAL A 58 -13.54 14.25 0.16
CA VAL A 58 -12.11 14.64 0.24
C VAL A 58 -11.44 14.08 1.48
N ILE A 59 -12.16 13.95 2.61
CA ILE A 59 -11.63 13.39 3.86
C ILE A 59 -11.05 11.97 3.67
N PHE A 60 -11.70 11.14 2.87
CA PHE A 60 -11.24 9.75 2.61
C PHE A 60 -9.85 9.70 1.96
N PHE A 61 -9.45 10.73 1.21
CA PHE A 61 -8.13 10.78 0.56
C PHE A 61 -7.05 11.38 1.46
N ILE A 62 -7.42 12.29 2.35
CA ILE A 62 -6.48 13.08 3.14
C ILE A 62 -6.20 12.44 4.50
N ASN A 63 -7.20 11.79 5.11
CA ASN A 63 -7.02 11.17 6.42
C ASN A 63 -6.07 9.98 6.35
N ARG A 64 -5.03 10.01 7.20
CA ARG A 64 -3.99 8.99 7.31
C ARG A 64 -4.10 8.23 8.63
N ALA A 65 -3.27 7.20 8.81
CA ALA A 65 -3.25 6.41 10.03
C ALA A 65 -2.95 7.26 11.27
N ASP A 66 -1.99 8.17 11.16
CA ASP A 66 -1.52 9.04 12.24
C ASP A 66 -1.95 10.51 12.05
N ARG A 67 -1.96 11.25 13.16
CA ARG A 67 -2.36 12.67 13.17
C ARG A 67 -1.40 13.56 12.39
N THR A 68 -0.11 13.34 12.51
CA THR A 68 0.92 14.20 11.90
C THR A 68 0.87 14.11 10.38
N SER A 69 0.80 12.90 9.80
CA SER A 69 0.62 12.72 8.36
C SER A 69 -0.70 13.34 7.87
N SER A 70 -1.79 13.18 8.63
CA SER A 70 -3.09 13.75 8.27
C SER A 70 -3.06 15.28 8.23
N ILE A 71 -2.40 15.92 9.20
CA ILE A 71 -2.25 17.38 9.25
C ILE A 71 -1.33 17.87 8.12
N VAL A 72 -0.16 17.26 7.96
CA VAL A 72 0.80 17.63 6.90
C VAL A 72 0.16 17.48 5.52
N MET A 73 -0.55 16.39 5.28
CA MET A 73 -1.28 16.17 4.01
C MET A 73 -2.38 17.20 3.80
N SER A 74 -3.10 17.61 4.86
CA SER A 74 -4.14 18.65 4.76
C SER A 74 -3.53 19.99 4.36
N VAL A 75 -2.44 20.41 5.00
CA VAL A 75 -1.75 21.65 4.66
C VAL A 75 -1.16 21.60 3.26
N ALA A 76 -0.49 20.51 2.89
CA ALA A 76 0.06 20.32 1.56
C ALA A 76 -1.03 20.35 0.47
N ALA A 77 -2.17 19.69 0.72
CA ALA A 77 -3.30 19.68 -0.20
C ALA A 77 -3.92 21.08 -0.35
N LEU A 78 -4.01 21.86 0.73
CA LEU A 78 -4.52 23.24 0.68
C LEU A 78 -3.62 24.12 -0.20
N VAL A 79 -2.31 24.05 -0.01
CA VAL A 79 -1.34 24.78 -0.85
C VAL A 79 -1.45 24.33 -2.30
N LEU A 80 -1.49 23.01 -2.56
CA LEU A 80 -1.63 22.46 -3.90
C LEU A 80 -2.90 22.94 -4.61
N VAL A 81 -4.05 22.87 -3.94
CA VAL A 81 -5.32 23.31 -4.53
C VAL A 81 -5.32 24.82 -4.78
N SER A 82 -4.73 25.62 -3.90
CA SER A 82 -4.57 27.06 -4.14
C SER A 82 -3.72 27.34 -5.39
N MET A 83 -2.64 26.59 -5.59
CA MET A 83 -1.81 26.69 -6.81
C MET A 83 -2.59 26.24 -8.06
N ILE A 84 -3.35 25.15 -7.98
CA ILE A 84 -4.17 24.65 -9.10
C ILE A 84 -5.21 25.68 -9.50
N ILE A 85 -5.93 26.28 -8.53
CA ILE A 85 -6.94 27.30 -8.81
C ILE A 85 -6.32 28.53 -9.45
N GLY A 86 -5.16 28.99 -8.96
CA GLY A 86 -4.40 30.07 -9.61
C GLY A 86 -4.03 29.74 -11.05
N LEU A 87 -3.60 28.50 -11.31
CA LEU A 87 -3.31 28.02 -12.66
C LEU A 87 -4.58 27.96 -13.53
N VAL A 88 -5.70 27.48 -12.99
CA VAL A 88 -6.99 27.43 -13.71
C VAL A 88 -7.47 28.84 -14.08
N ILE A 89 -7.33 29.82 -13.18
CA ILE A 89 -7.66 31.23 -13.48
C ILE A 89 -6.81 31.73 -14.66
N TRP A 90 -5.51 31.50 -14.60
CA TRP A 90 -4.60 31.92 -15.67
C TRP A 90 -4.89 31.25 -17.02
N LEU A 91 -5.22 29.95 -17.00
CA LEU A 91 -5.59 29.19 -18.21
C LEU A 91 -6.97 29.63 -18.73
N ALA A 92 -7.90 29.96 -17.86
CA ALA A 92 -9.23 30.41 -18.21
C ALA A 92 -9.21 31.76 -18.96
N ASP A 93 -8.39 32.68 -18.50
CA ASP A 93 -8.21 34.00 -19.16
C ASP A 93 -7.83 33.86 -20.63
N PHE A 94 -7.09 32.81 -20.97
CA PHE A 94 -6.67 32.53 -22.35
C PHE A 94 -7.68 31.67 -23.14
N SER A 95 -8.46 30.80 -22.49
CA SER A 95 -9.15 29.68 -23.18
C SER A 95 -10.65 29.66 -23.08
N VAL A 96 -11.29 30.43 -22.15
CA VAL A 96 -12.73 30.28 -21.85
C VAL A 96 -13.62 30.78 -22.98
N ASP A 97 -13.25 31.89 -23.65
CA ASP A 97 -14.07 32.52 -24.70
C ASP A 97 -14.19 31.73 -25.99
N ASP A 98 -13.26 30.82 -26.25
CA ASP A 98 -13.22 29.98 -27.46
C ASP A 98 -13.28 28.49 -27.12
N PRO A 99 -14.36 27.77 -27.46
CA PRO A 99 -14.51 26.36 -27.15
C PRO A 99 -13.38 25.50 -27.71
N LEU A 100 -12.82 25.84 -28.88
CA LEU A 100 -11.73 25.07 -29.49
C LEU A 100 -10.43 25.26 -28.68
N ARG A 101 -10.12 26.50 -28.31
CA ARG A 101 -8.98 26.80 -27.45
C ARG A 101 -9.11 26.13 -26.10
N ARG A 102 -10.29 26.11 -25.50
CA ARG A 102 -10.57 25.44 -24.24
C ARG A 102 -10.30 23.94 -24.31
N VAL A 103 -10.83 23.25 -25.31
CA VAL A 103 -10.60 21.82 -25.53
C VAL A 103 -9.12 21.52 -25.77
N ALA A 104 -8.45 22.30 -26.59
CA ALA A 104 -7.02 22.16 -26.86
C ALA A 104 -6.20 22.37 -25.57
N CYS A 105 -6.53 23.40 -24.78
CA CYS A 105 -5.89 23.68 -23.48
C CYS A 105 -6.07 22.51 -22.50
N MET A 106 -7.29 21.99 -22.36
CA MET A 106 -7.58 20.83 -21.52
C MET A 106 -6.74 19.62 -21.95
N ALA A 107 -6.65 19.33 -23.24
CA ALA A 107 -5.90 18.19 -23.77
C ALA A 107 -4.39 18.34 -23.53
N VAL A 108 -3.82 19.51 -23.88
CA VAL A 108 -2.39 19.77 -23.73
C VAL A 108 -1.94 19.76 -22.28
N VAL A 109 -2.69 20.46 -21.41
CA VAL A 109 -2.36 20.54 -19.98
C VAL A 109 -2.52 19.18 -19.32
N SER A 110 -3.58 18.43 -19.65
CA SER A 110 -3.77 17.06 -19.17
C SER A 110 -2.59 16.17 -19.56
N ALA A 111 -2.19 16.17 -20.84
CA ALA A 111 -1.07 15.35 -21.30
C ALA A 111 0.25 15.75 -20.62
N ALA A 112 0.51 17.04 -20.45
CA ALA A 112 1.73 17.55 -19.80
C ALA A 112 1.79 17.16 -18.31
N VAL A 113 0.69 17.34 -17.57
CA VAL A 113 0.60 17.00 -16.14
C VAL A 113 0.71 15.48 -15.95
N LEU A 114 0.06 14.68 -16.78
CA LEU A 114 0.12 13.22 -16.70
C LEU A 114 1.50 12.69 -17.06
N PHE A 115 2.17 13.29 -18.05
CA PHE A 115 3.55 12.96 -18.37
C PHE A 115 4.46 13.26 -17.18
N LEU A 116 4.38 14.49 -16.65
CA LEU A 116 5.16 14.90 -15.48
C LEU A 116 4.88 13.98 -14.26
N ALA A 117 3.63 13.63 -14.03
CA ALA A 117 3.25 12.70 -12.98
C ALA A 117 3.85 11.32 -13.18
N SER A 118 3.76 10.76 -14.39
CA SER A 118 4.30 9.44 -14.70
C SER A 118 5.82 9.37 -14.57
N ALA A 119 6.52 10.46 -14.90
CA ALA A 119 7.97 10.57 -14.95
C ALA A 119 8.58 11.17 -13.67
N SER A 120 7.82 11.32 -12.58
CA SER A 120 8.29 11.97 -11.36
C SER A 120 7.64 11.41 -10.09
N LYS A 121 8.10 11.93 -8.94
CA LYS A 121 7.53 11.64 -7.62
C LYS A 121 6.08 12.14 -7.43
N LEU A 122 5.50 12.86 -8.40
CA LEU A 122 4.11 13.31 -8.40
C LEU A 122 3.11 12.23 -8.84
N ARG A 123 3.57 11.03 -9.18
CA ARG A 123 2.74 9.93 -9.68
C ARG A 123 1.41 9.73 -8.95
N PRO A 124 1.33 9.78 -7.60
CA PRO A 124 0.06 9.57 -6.89
C PRO A 124 -0.96 10.72 -7.04
N VAL A 125 -0.51 11.92 -7.39
CA VAL A 125 -1.32 13.16 -7.33
C VAL A 125 -1.63 13.71 -8.72
N GLY A 126 -0.77 13.46 -9.71
CA GLY A 126 -0.83 14.13 -11.00
C GLY A 126 -2.12 13.87 -11.78
N ALA A 127 -2.69 12.68 -11.72
CA ALA A 127 -3.97 12.38 -12.37
C ALA A 127 -5.13 13.19 -11.76
N ILE A 128 -5.11 13.40 -10.44
CA ILE A 128 -6.09 14.24 -9.74
C ILE A 128 -5.93 15.71 -10.14
N VAL A 129 -4.68 16.19 -10.25
CA VAL A 129 -4.38 17.56 -10.70
C VAL A 129 -4.90 17.78 -12.13
N ALA A 130 -4.59 16.88 -13.06
CA ALA A 130 -5.07 16.96 -14.44
C ALA A 130 -6.61 16.94 -14.52
N MET A 131 -7.26 16.10 -13.70
CA MET A 131 -8.70 16.02 -13.60
C MET A 131 -9.30 17.35 -13.10
N ILE A 132 -8.77 17.93 -12.04
CA ILE A 132 -9.28 19.19 -11.46
C ILE A 132 -9.13 20.34 -12.47
N ILE A 133 -8.00 20.43 -13.17
CA ILE A 133 -7.78 21.48 -14.17
C ILE A 133 -8.77 21.30 -15.34
N GLY A 134 -8.89 20.08 -15.87
CA GLY A 134 -9.80 19.80 -16.99
C GLY A 134 -11.25 20.07 -16.64
N PHE A 135 -11.72 19.56 -15.49
CA PHE A 135 -13.09 19.77 -15.02
C PHE A 135 -13.35 21.26 -14.69
N GLY A 136 -12.39 21.94 -14.08
CA GLY A 136 -12.50 23.36 -13.78
C GLY A 136 -12.65 24.22 -15.05
N LEU A 137 -11.90 23.93 -16.12
CA LEU A 137 -12.03 24.64 -17.39
C LEU A 137 -13.36 24.32 -18.10
N ASP A 138 -13.89 23.10 -17.95
CA ASP A 138 -15.21 22.76 -18.48
C ASP A 138 -16.33 23.58 -17.79
N GLU A 139 -16.38 23.56 -16.46
CA GLU A 139 -17.37 24.28 -15.66
C GLU A 139 -17.31 25.81 -15.87
N LEU A 140 -16.10 26.36 -15.97
CA LEU A 140 -15.91 27.78 -16.25
C LEU A 140 -16.44 28.19 -17.63
N GLY A 141 -16.35 27.27 -18.60
CA GLY A 141 -16.91 27.51 -19.95
C GLY A 141 -18.44 27.57 -20.00
N LEU A 142 -19.11 27.09 -18.96
CA LEU A 142 -20.57 27.19 -18.81
C LEU A 142 -21.01 28.45 -18.03
N ALA A 143 -20.07 29.16 -17.42
CA ALA A 143 -20.37 30.32 -16.63
C ALA A 143 -20.83 31.51 -17.50
N PRO A 144 -22.01 32.12 -17.25
CA PRO A 144 -22.55 33.18 -18.08
C PRO A 144 -21.86 34.54 -17.92
N SER A 145 -21.02 34.71 -16.89
CA SER A 145 -20.23 35.93 -16.65
C SER A 145 -18.95 35.63 -15.87
N GLY A 146 -17.92 36.47 -16.02
CA GLY A 146 -16.67 36.37 -15.30
C GLY A 146 -16.82 36.46 -13.77
N GLU A 147 -17.82 37.20 -13.27
CA GLU A 147 -18.14 37.27 -11.84
C GLU A 147 -18.61 35.91 -11.32
N ILE A 148 -19.52 35.25 -12.03
CA ILE A 148 -20.00 33.89 -11.67
C ILE A 148 -18.87 32.87 -11.74
N ALA A 149 -18.02 32.94 -12.77
CA ALA A 149 -16.83 32.11 -12.91
C ALA A 149 -15.88 32.26 -11.71
N THR A 150 -15.58 33.49 -11.30
CA THR A 150 -14.70 33.76 -10.15
C THR A 150 -15.32 33.25 -8.85
N ARG A 151 -16.62 33.47 -8.63
CA ARG A 151 -17.34 32.94 -7.46
C ARG A 151 -17.32 31.40 -7.44
N ALA A 152 -17.52 30.73 -8.58
CA ALA A 152 -17.47 29.28 -8.68
C ALA A 152 -16.09 28.74 -8.29
N LEU A 153 -15.00 29.40 -8.71
CA LEU A 153 -13.63 29.00 -8.31
C LEU A 153 -13.36 29.20 -6.81
N LEU A 154 -13.87 30.29 -6.22
CA LEU A 154 -13.77 30.51 -4.78
C LEU A 154 -14.57 29.46 -3.99
N TYR A 155 -15.75 29.09 -4.47
CA TYR A 155 -16.51 27.99 -3.88
C TYR A 155 -15.80 26.65 -4.06
N ALA A 156 -15.18 26.37 -5.22
CA ALA A 156 -14.38 25.17 -5.43
C ALA A 156 -13.19 25.11 -4.47
N TRP A 157 -12.56 26.26 -4.16
CA TRP A 157 -11.53 26.34 -3.12
C TRP A 157 -12.09 26.01 -1.73
N LEU A 158 -13.25 26.56 -1.35
CA LEU A 158 -13.92 26.29 -0.07
C LEU A 158 -14.33 24.83 0.06
N MET A 159 -14.79 24.19 -1.02
CA MET A 159 -15.14 22.76 -1.05
C MET A 159 -13.97 21.87 -0.59
N VAL A 160 -12.73 22.30 -0.79
CA VAL A 160 -11.55 21.59 -0.35
C VAL A 160 -11.00 22.13 0.97
N ALA A 161 -10.99 23.46 1.17
CA ALA A 161 -10.45 24.10 2.37
C ALA A 161 -11.23 23.72 3.64
N ILE A 162 -12.56 23.66 3.58
CA ILE A 162 -13.40 23.28 4.73
C ILE A 162 -13.06 21.86 5.23
N PRO A 163 -13.13 20.80 4.40
CA PRO A 163 -12.77 19.45 4.86
C PRO A 163 -11.33 19.35 5.34
N LEU A 164 -10.38 20.06 4.74
CA LEU A 164 -8.99 20.07 5.22
C LEU A 164 -8.88 20.69 6.61
N GLY A 165 -9.56 21.81 6.86
CA GLY A 165 -9.62 22.44 8.17
C GLY A 165 -10.26 21.53 9.23
N VAL A 166 -11.40 20.91 8.90
CA VAL A 166 -12.09 19.95 9.77
C VAL A 166 -11.19 18.73 10.04
N ASN A 167 -10.51 18.20 9.02
CA ASN A 167 -9.58 17.07 9.17
C ASN A 167 -8.43 17.40 10.11
N VAL A 168 -7.87 18.61 10.05
CA VAL A 168 -6.84 19.07 10.99
C VAL A 168 -7.39 19.05 12.42
N VAL A 169 -8.54 19.67 12.68
CA VAL A 169 -9.15 19.74 14.02
C VAL A 169 -9.44 18.34 14.57
N VAL A 170 -10.09 17.49 13.76
CA VAL A 170 -10.43 16.12 14.19
C VAL A 170 -9.17 15.29 14.49
N ASN A 171 -8.12 15.41 13.67
CA ASN A 171 -6.89 14.66 13.91
C ASN A 171 -6.06 15.21 15.08
N LEU A 172 -6.13 16.50 15.40
CA LEU A 172 -5.54 17.04 16.62
C LEU A 172 -6.18 16.44 17.88
N VAL A 173 -7.49 16.20 17.86
CA VAL A 173 -8.24 15.70 19.03
C VAL A 173 -8.26 14.17 19.09
N LEU A 174 -8.53 13.50 17.96
CA LEU A 174 -8.78 12.05 17.90
C LEU A 174 -7.67 11.27 17.20
N GLY A 175 -6.70 11.93 16.57
CA GLY A 175 -5.64 11.27 15.82
C GLY A 175 -4.59 10.65 16.73
N PRO A 176 -4.20 9.38 16.51
CA PRO A 176 -3.12 8.77 17.28
C PRO A 176 -1.76 9.41 16.94
N ALA A 177 -0.90 9.55 17.95
CA ALA A 177 0.46 10.02 17.75
C ALA A 177 1.28 8.97 16.96
N PRO A 178 2.18 9.39 16.04
CA PRO A 178 3.04 8.48 15.30
C PRO A 178 3.89 7.59 16.21
N ARG A 179 4.42 8.14 17.33
CA ARG A 179 5.18 7.36 18.34
C ARG A 179 4.35 6.20 18.85
N ARG A 180 3.09 6.44 19.23
CA ARG A 180 2.20 5.41 19.75
C ARG A 180 1.95 4.29 18.72
N LEU A 181 1.69 4.64 17.47
CA LEU A 181 1.52 3.64 16.42
C LEU A 181 2.78 2.78 16.22
N ALA A 182 3.97 3.40 16.33
CA ALA A 182 5.23 2.67 16.24
C ALA A 182 5.39 1.68 17.41
N THR A 183 5.16 2.11 18.66
CA THR A 183 5.26 1.24 19.84
C THR A 183 4.19 0.16 19.87
N ASP A 184 2.93 0.49 19.52
CA ASP A 184 1.83 -0.48 19.42
C ASP A 184 2.13 -1.58 18.37
N ARG A 185 2.75 -1.20 17.24
CA ARG A 185 3.15 -2.17 16.19
C ARG A 185 4.27 -3.09 16.68
N LEU A 186 5.28 -2.54 17.33
CA LEU A 186 6.38 -3.34 17.89
C LEU A 186 5.84 -4.30 18.96
N ALA A 187 5.02 -3.82 19.89
CA ALA A 187 4.38 -4.64 20.93
C ALA A 187 3.53 -5.77 20.33
N HIS A 188 2.76 -5.48 19.29
CA HIS A 188 1.98 -6.49 18.58
C HIS A 188 2.86 -7.59 17.98
N CYS A 189 3.95 -7.22 17.30
CA CYS A 189 4.90 -8.16 16.72
C CYS A 189 5.55 -9.04 17.80
N LEU A 190 5.98 -8.48 18.94
CA LEU A 190 6.56 -9.25 20.04
C LEU A 190 5.57 -10.26 20.63
N ARG A 191 4.30 -9.87 20.83
CA ARG A 191 3.26 -10.80 21.29
C ARG A 191 2.99 -11.94 20.32
N LEU A 192 3.01 -11.65 19.02
CA LEU A 192 2.85 -12.72 18.02
C LEU A 192 4.02 -13.70 18.06
N ALA A 193 5.25 -13.19 18.20
CA ALA A 193 6.43 -14.04 18.38
C ALA A 193 6.33 -14.88 19.66
N ALA A 194 5.96 -14.28 20.80
CA ALA A 194 5.77 -14.97 22.08
C ALA A 194 4.74 -16.11 21.97
N ARG A 195 3.56 -15.81 21.42
CA ARG A 195 2.51 -16.82 21.22
C ARG A 195 2.92 -17.95 20.30
N SER A 196 3.68 -17.65 19.24
CA SER A 196 4.16 -18.67 18.30
C SER A 196 5.16 -19.63 18.92
N LEU A 197 5.93 -19.18 19.91
CA LEU A 197 6.87 -20.01 20.66
C LEU A 197 6.19 -20.88 21.74
N GLN A 198 5.09 -20.38 22.36
CA GLN A 198 4.33 -21.09 23.38
C GLN A 198 3.34 -22.11 22.83
N ALA A 199 2.71 -21.79 21.69
CA ALA A 199 1.66 -22.61 21.09
C ALA A 199 2.00 -22.94 19.63
N PRO A 200 2.81 -23.97 19.38
CA PRO A 200 3.19 -24.35 18.02
C PRO A 200 2.02 -24.78 17.15
N ASP A 201 0.88 -25.16 17.73
CA ASP A 201 -0.37 -25.50 17.03
C ASP A 201 -1.29 -24.29 16.76
N GLY A 202 -0.93 -23.09 17.24
CA GLY A 202 -1.67 -21.86 17.01
C GLY A 202 -1.70 -21.45 15.51
N ASP A 203 -2.39 -20.36 15.17
CA ASP A 203 -2.52 -19.87 13.78
C ASP A 203 -1.15 -19.46 13.17
N PRO A 204 -0.63 -20.20 12.15
CA PRO A 204 0.62 -19.88 11.50
C PRO A 204 0.54 -18.61 10.68
N GLU A 205 -0.65 -18.24 10.25
CA GLU A 205 -0.82 -17.16 9.27
C GLU A 205 -0.61 -15.79 9.90
N ALA A 206 -0.98 -15.61 11.16
CA ALA A 206 -0.83 -14.33 11.87
C ALA A 206 0.63 -13.90 12.06
N LEU A 207 1.53 -14.82 12.44
CA LEU A 207 2.96 -14.53 12.53
C LEU A 207 3.56 -14.23 11.15
N HIS A 208 3.18 -15.02 10.15
CA HIS A 208 3.66 -14.88 8.79
C HIS A 208 3.17 -13.59 8.12
N GLU A 209 1.92 -13.19 8.38
CA GLU A 209 1.38 -11.90 7.96
C GLU A 209 2.13 -10.75 8.65
N ALA A 210 2.38 -10.85 9.96
CA ALA A 210 3.16 -9.85 10.69
C ALA A 210 4.59 -9.73 10.17
N LEU A 211 5.21 -10.85 9.78
CA LEU A 211 6.54 -10.88 9.17
C LEU A 211 6.55 -10.21 7.80
N ARG A 212 5.55 -10.49 6.96
CA ARG A 212 5.39 -9.86 5.63
C ARG A 212 5.05 -8.39 5.72
N ASP A 213 4.14 -8.00 6.63
CA ASP A 213 3.84 -6.60 6.92
C ASP A 213 5.05 -5.86 7.46
N GLY A 214 5.91 -6.56 8.14
CA GLY A 214 7.19 -6.11 8.63
C GLY A 214 7.08 -4.95 9.62
N VAL A 215 8.22 -4.36 9.84
CA VAL A 215 8.40 -3.13 10.65
C VAL A 215 8.58 -1.86 9.78
N GLN A 216 8.38 -1.97 8.47
CA GLN A 216 8.54 -0.85 7.53
C GLN A 216 7.72 0.40 7.92
N PRO A 217 6.44 0.32 8.34
CA PRO A 217 5.69 1.49 8.75
C PRO A 217 6.30 2.19 9.97
N VAL A 218 6.98 1.46 10.85
CA VAL A 218 7.60 1.98 12.07
C VAL A 218 8.63 3.06 11.76
N ALA A 219 9.49 2.83 10.77
CA ALA A 219 10.50 3.80 10.35
C ALA A 219 9.88 5.13 9.87
N GLY A 220 8.77 5.04 9.13
CA GLY A 220 7.98 6.21 8.71
C GLY A 220 7.38 6.97 9.90
N TRP A 221 6.73 6.25 10.81
CA TRP A 221 6.13 6.87 12.02
C TRP A 221 7.18 7.49 12.94
N LEU A 222 8.34 6.87 13.12
CA LEU A 222 9.43 7.44 13.90
C LEU A 222 9.99 8.73 13.29
N LYS A 223 10.08 8.79 11.95
CA LYS A 223 10.46 10.02 11.25
C LYS A 223 9.44 11.14 11.47
N LEU A 224 8.15 10.82 11.46
CA LEU A 224 7.06 11.76 11.73
C LEU A 224 7.03 12.18 13.21
N ALA A 225 7.29 11.26 14.13
CA ALA A 225 7.39 11.54 15.56
C ALA A 225 8.53 12.54 15.87
N LYS A 226 9.65 12.44 15.13
CA LYS A 226 10.73 13.43 15.18
C LYS A 226 10.27 14.81 14.68
N ILE A 227 9.54 14.87 13.58
CA ILE A 227 8.98 16.14 13.05
C ILE A 227 8.01 16.76 14.05
N GLU A 228 7.20 15.94 14.70
CA GLU A 228 6.25 16.37 15.74
C GLU A 228 6.93 16.83 17.04
N GLY A 229 8.21 16.47 17.25
CA GLY A 229 8.92 16.74 18.50
C GLY A 229 8.51 15.85 19.68
N SER A 230 7.84 14.72 19.40
CA SER A 230 7.37 13.76 20.41
C SER A 230 8.42 12.69 20.77
N VAL A 231 9.55 12.67 20.08
CA VAL A 231 10.68 11.74 20.30
C VAL A 231 11.97 12.51 20.17
N ASP A 232 12.85 12.37 21.16
CA ASP A 232 14.20 12.94 21.11
C ASP A 232 15.15 12.10 20.22
N ALA A 233 16.40 12.54 20.09
CA ALA A 233 17.37 11.88 19.22
C ALA A 233 17.80 10.50 19.77
N GLN A 234 17.86 10.33 21.08
CA GLN A 234 18.22 9.07 21.72
C GLN A 234 17.09 8.05 21.60
N ASP A 235 15.87 8.44 21.96
CA ASP A 235 14.66 7.62 21.79
C ASP A 235 14.49 7.16 20.36
N LEU A 236 14.76 8.06 19.39
CA LEU A 236 14.67 7.72 17.96
C LEU A 236 15.65 6.62 17.56
N LEU A 237 16.90 6.68 18.05
CA LEU A 237 17.89 5.65 17.78
C LEU A 237 17.51 4.32 18.44
N ALA A 238 17.09 4.36 19.70
CA ALA A 238 16.64 3.19 20.45
C ALA A 238 15.44 2.50 19.78
N LEU A 239 14.41 3.26 19.39
CA LEU A 239 13.23 2.70 18.72
C LEU A 239 13.51 2.19 17.30
N ARG A 240 14.48 2.78 16.59
CA ARG A 240 14.96 2.23 15.32
C ARG A 240 15.66 0.89 15.53
N GLN A 241 16.51 0.79 16.52
CA GLN A 241 17.16 -0.47 16.89
C GLN A 241 16.14 -1.51 17.34
N ALA A 242 15.17 -1.13 18.16
CA ALA A 242 14.05 -1.98 18.54
C ALA A 242 13.27 -2.51 17.32
N SER A 243 13.07 -1.68 16.30
CA SER A 243 12.45 -2.11 15.05
C SER A 243 13.27 -3.17 14.31
N SER A 244 14.59 -3.00 14.21
CA SER A 244 15.47 -3.98 13.57
C SER A 244 15.57 -5.28 14.37
N SER A 245 15.62 -5.20 15.70
CA SER A 245 15.62 -6.37 16.58
C SER A 245 14.29 -7.13 16.54
N THR A 246 13.16 -6.41 16.44
CA THR A 246 11.83 -7.05 16.24
C THR A 246 11.77 -7.86 14.97
N MET A 247 12.36 -7.37 13.86
CA MET A 247 12.43 -8.16 12.61
C MET A 247 13.24 -9.44 12.79
N ALA A 248 14.38 -9.38 13.47
CA ALA A 248 15.18 -10.56 13.76
C ALA A 248 14.43 -11.58 14.64
N ILE A 249 13.70 -11.09 15.65
CA ILE A 249 12.85 -11.93 16.52
C ILE A 249 11.75 -12.62 15.71
N LEU A 250 11.05 -11.89 14.82
CA LEU A 250 10.01 -12.47 13.97
C LEU A 250 10.55 -13.53 13.03
N LEU A 251 11.70 -13.29 12.38
CA LEU A 251 12.33 -14.26 11.50
C LEU A 251 12.79 -15.52 12.25
N ALA A 252 13.40 -15.36 13.41
CA ALA A 252 13.84 -16.49 14.23
C ALA A 252 12.64 -17.30 14.77
N ALA A 253 11.56 -16.63 15.19
CA ALA A 253 10.33 -17.27 15.62
C ALA A 253 9.63 -18.02 14.47
N ASP A 254 9.65 -17.47 13.24
CA ASP A 254 9.11 -18.14 12.05
C ASP A 254 9.90 -19.41 11.72
N VAL A 255 11.24 -19.38 11.83
CA VAL A 255 12.09 -20.57 11.68
C VAL A 255 11.76 -21.63 12.73
N ALA A 256 11.67 -21.22 14.02
CA ALA A 256 11.32 -22.13 15.11
C ALA A 256 10.02 -22.89 14.83
N ARG A 257 9.07 -22.21 14.18
CA ARG A 257 7.76 -22.75 13.91
C ARG A 257 7.68 -23.59 12.64
N ARG A 258 8.21 -23.07 11.52
CA ARG A 258 8.01 -23.65 10.18
C ARG A 258 9.01 -24.73 9.81
N GLN A 259 10.18 -24.78 10.48
CA GLN A 259 11.23 -25.69 10.09
C GLN A 259 11.18 -26.97 10.94
N PRO A 260 11.18 -28.17 10.30
CA PRO A 260 11.24 -29.42 11.01
C PRO A 260 12.50 -29.49 11.89
N GLY A 261 12.35 -29.82 13.17
CA GLY A 261 13.44 -29.92 14.13
C GLY A 261 13.98 -28.57 14.64
N ALA A 262 13.37 -27.43 14.32
CA ALA A 262 13.72 -26.11 14.85
C ALA A 262 12.87 -25.68 16.05
N GLN A 263 11.82 -26.43 16.40
CA GLN A 263 10.96 -26.14 17.55
C GLN A 263 11.77 -26.18 18.86
N LEU A 264 11.65 -25.10 19.63
CA LEU A 264 12.37 -24.98 20.89
C LEU A 264 11.69 -25.81 21.99
N PRO A 265 12.45 -26.52 22.86
CA PRO A 265 11.89 -27.15 24.05
C PRO A 265 11.21 -26.11 24.96
N ALA A 266 10.16 -26.51 25.66
CA ALA A 266 9.41 -25.62 26.57
C ALA A 266 10.30 -24.88 27.59
N ALA A 267 11.31 -25.56 28.13
CA ALA A 267 12.27 -24.98 29.07
C ALA A 267 13.05 -23.79 28.49
N VAL A 268 13.20 -23.71 27.17
CA VAL A 268 13.88 -22.60 26.45
C VAL A 268 12.85 -21.60 25.91
N ALA A 269 11.75 -22.09 25.38
CA ALA A 269 10.71 -21.26 24.75
C ALA A 269 9.97 -20.38 25.76
N GLU A 270 9.63 -20.91 26.95
CA GLU A 270 8.83 -20.22 27.96
C GLU A 270 9.51 -18.96 28.54
N PRO A 271 10.79 -18.98 28.95
CA PRO A 271 11.48 -17.76 29.40
C PRO A 271 11.57 -16.69 28.31
N ILE A 272 11.84 -17.10 27.06
CA ILE A 272 11.91 -16.19 25.90
C ILE A 272 10.54 -15.55 25.67
N ALA A 273 9.49 -16.35 25.62
CA ALA A 273 8.13 -15.85 25.34
C ALA A 273 7.62 -14.94 26.45
N THR A 274 7.87 -15.27 27.72
CA THR A 274 7.52 -14.41 28.86
C THR A 274 8.23 -13.07 28.77
N THR A 275 9.52 -13.05 28.47
CA THR A 275 10.29 -11.82 28.30
C THR A 275 9.74 -10.98 27.15
N LEU A 276 9.36 -11.58 26.00
CA LEU A 276 8.77 -10.88 24.87
C LEU A 276 7.41 -10.25 25.24
N ASP A 277 6.58 -10.92 26.03
CA ASP A 277 5.32 -10.38 26.51
C ASP A 277 5.53 -9.23 27.50
N ASP A 278 6.55 -9.30 28.36
CA ASP A 278 6.92 -8.22 29.26
C ASP A 278 7.40 -6.98 28.51
N MET A 279 8.25 -7.18 27.50
CA MET A 279 8.69 -6.12 26.59
C MET A 279 7.52 -5.46 25.87
N ALA A 280 6.59 -6.26 25.40
CA ALA A 280 5.39 -5.75 24.73
C ALA A 280 4.52 -4.90 25.68
N ARG A 281 4.39 -5.30 26.95
CA ARG A 281 3.68 -4.51 27.97
C ARG A 281 4.38 -3.19 28.27
N MET A 282 5.72 -3.15 28.28
CA MET A 282 6.49 -1.91 28.44
C MET A 282 6.25 -0.94 27.27
N LEU A 283 6.24 -1.45 26.04
CA LEU A 283 5.95 -0.64 24.84
C LEU A 283 4.53 -0.06 24.86
N ASP A 284 3.53 -0.84 25.30
CA ASP A 284 2.14 -0.36 25.43
C ASP A 284 2.00 0.72 26.51
N ALA A 285 2.81 0.63 27.59
CA ALA A 285 2.86 1.65 28.62
C ALA A 285 3.55 2.95 28.17
N GLY A 286 4.07 3.00 26.94
CA GLY A 286 4.73 4.17 26.35
C GLY A 286 6.24 4.27 26.63
N GLY A 287 6.82 3.28 27.33
CA GLY A 287 8.26 3.09 27.48
C GLY A 287 8.88 2.27 26.34
N TYR A 288 10.15 1.95 26.48
CA TYR A 288 10.79 0.91 25.68
C TYR A 288 11.86 0.20 26.53
N PRO A 289 12.03 -1.13 26.34
CA PRO A 289 12.98 -1.91 27.11
C PRO A 289 14.41 -1.61 26.65
N VAL A 290 15.27 -1.14 27.55
CA VAL A 290 16.67 -0.78 27.27
C VAL A 290 17.62 -1.84 27.80
N GLU A 291 17.45 -2.25 29.05
CA GLU A 291 18.31 -3.22 29.73
C GLU A 291 17.53 -4.52 29.97
N ILE A 292 17.83 -5.55 29.18
CA ILE A 292 17.22 -6.86 29.30
C ILE A 292 18.33 -7.87 29.52
N GLY A 293 18.31 -8.53 30.66
CA GLY A 293 19.26 -9.56 31.03
C GLY A 293 18.68 -10.96 30.88
N LEU A 294 18.26 -11.37 29.68
CA LEU A 294 17.77 -12.73 29.46
C LEU A 294 18.95 -13.70 29.36
N SER A 295 19.04 -14.63 30.29
CA SER A 295 19.97 -15.75 30.26
C SER A 295 19.19 -17.07 30.27
N VAL A 296 19.40 -17.87 29.22
CA VAL A 296 18.79 -19.19 29.11
C VAL A 296 19.90 -20.23 29.19
N PRO A 297 19.95 -21.07 30.25
CA PRO A 297 21.01 -22.07 30.42
C PRO A 297 20.85 -23.21 29.40
N GLY A 298 21.95 -23.82 29.01
CA GLY A 298 21.96 -25.07 28.23
C GLY A 298 21.76 -24.90 26.71
N LEU A 299 21.86 -23.70 26.16
CA LEU A 299 21.71 -23.46 24.71
C LEU A 299 22.69 -24.34 23.88
N ALA A 300 23.92 -24.47 24.30
CA ALA A 300 24.95 -25.29 23.60
C ALA A 300 24.64 -26.80 23.57
N ALA A 301 23.71 -27.29 24.39
CA ALA A 301 23.26 -28.65 24.40
C ALA A 301 22.11 -28.95 23.44
N LEU A 302 21.52 -27.90 22.82
CA LEU A 302 20.43 -28.03 21.85
C LEU A 302 20.93 -28.59 20.50
N PRO A 303 20.03 -29.21 19.72
CA PRO A 303 20.30 -29.51 18.31
C PRO A 303 20.73 -28.25 17.56
N PRO A 304 21.59 -28.34 16.54
CA PRO A 304 22.23 -27.18 15.91
C PRO A 304 21.27 -26.07 15.41
N VAL A 305 20.14 -26.47 14.83
CA VAL A 305 19.14 -25.47 14.33
C VAL A 305 18.43 -24.79 15.49
N GLN A 306 18.06 -25.54 16.54
CA GLN A 306 17.44 -24.98 17.75
C GLN A 306 18.39 -24.04 18.47
N GLU A 307 19.67 -24.39 18.56
CA GLU A 307 20.73 -23.55 19.13
C GLU A 307 20.82 -22.22 18.37
N ALA A 308 20.85 -22.27 17.03
CA ALA A 308 20.92 -21.06 16.20
C ALA A 308 19.72 -20.14 16.42
N VAL A 309 18.51 -20.70 16.43
CA VAL A 309 17.26 -19.96 16.68
C VAL A 309 17.24 -19.34 18.07
N ALA A 310 17.54 -20.16 19.10
CA ALA A 310 17.50 -19.70 20.50
C ALA A 310 18.54 -18.60 20.76
N ALA A 311 19.75 -18.76 20.25
CA ALA A 311 20.81 -17.78 20.40
C ALA A 311 20.52 -16.47 19.67
N GLU A 312 19.88 -16.51 18.48
CA GLU A 312 19.46 -15.29 17.79
C GLU A 312 18.35 -14.58 18.56
N LEU A 313 17.34 -15.32 19.06
CA LEU A 313 16.27 -14.75 19.90
C LEU A 313 16.83 -14.07 21.16
N VAL A 314 17.67 -14.78 21.93
CA VAL A 314 18.29 -14.23 23.13
C VAL A 314 19.17 -13.01 22.80
N GLY A 315 19.98 -13.10 21.74
CA GLY A 315 20.83 -12.00 21.30
C GLY A 315 20.06 -10.77 20.84
N ALA A 316 18.95 -10.95 20.10
CA ALA A 316 18.09 -9.86 19.66
C ALA A 316 17.30 -9.21 20.81
N ILE A 317 16.89 -10.00 21.80
CA ILE A 317 16.23 -9.52 23.03
C ILE A 317 17.20 -8.71 23.87
N ASN A 318 18.37 -9.24 24.20
CA ASN A 318 19.34 -8.57 25.08
C ASN A 318 19.87 -7.26 24.52
N ARG A 319 19.92 -7.12 23.20
CA ARG A 319 20.33 -5.88 22.50
C ARG A 319 19.15 -5.16 21.86
N TYR A 320 17.95 -5.26 22.43
CA TYR A 320 16.73 -4.84 21.77
C TYR A 320 16.70 -3.36 21.39
N ALA A 321 17.04 -2.50 22.33
CA ALA A 321 17.02 -1.05 22.16
C ALA A 321 18.40 -0.41 22.38
N GLU A 322 19.46 -1.21 22.47
CA GLU A 322 20.82 -0.67 22.52
C GLU A 322 21.10 0.13 21.26
N PRO A 323 21.45 1.42 21.36
CA PRO A 323 21.83 2.21 20.20
C PRO A 323 23.07 1.56 19.57
N GLY A 324 22.93 0.99 18.39
CA GLY A 324 24.08 0.57 17.60
C GLY A 324 24.99 1.78 17.36
N GLU A 325 26.31 1.54 17.17
CA GLU A 325 27.20 2.59 16.67
C GLU A 325 26.54 3.28 15.47
N PRO A 326 26.53 4.63 15.44
CA PRO A 326 25.97 5.36 14.31
C PRO A 326 26.58 4.77 13.03
N ALA A 327 25.74 4.18 12.19
CA ALA A 327 26.19 3.73 10.89
C ALA A 327 26.92 4.91 10.24
N PRO A 328 28.16 4.74 9.70
CA PRO A 328 28.71 5.74 8.82
C PRO A 328 27.57 6.03 7.81
N PRO A 329 27.37 7.31 7.42
CA PRO A 329 26.30 7.61 6.50
C PRO A 329 26.45 6.57 5.39
N GLU A 330 25.57 5.55 5.45
CA GLU A 330 25.41 4.66 4.32
C GLU A 330 25.37 5.65 3.18
N GLN A 331 26.24 5.43 2.21
CA GLN A 331 25.97 5.98 0.90
C GLN A 331 24.59 5.43 0.59
N ALA A 332 23.58 6.06 1.24
CA ALA A 332 22.21 5.97 0.84
C ALA A 332 22.36 6.12 -0.64
N ASP A 333 22.17 5.05 -1.36
CA ASP A 333 22.20 5.04 -2.80
C ASP A 333 21.75 6.44 -3.17
N LYS A 334 22.67 7.25 -3.68
CA LYS A 334 22.34 8.47 -4.39
C LYS A 334 21.62 7.98 -5.66
N ALA A 335 20.60 7.12 -5.43
CA ALA A 335 19.58 6.82 -6.37
C ALA A 335 18.97 8.17 -6.65
N HIS A 336 19.65 8.85 -7.54
CA HIS A 336 19.25 9.99 -8.32
C HIS A 336 18.20 10.82 -7.58
N GLY A 337 18.64 11.64 -6.62
CA GLY A 337 17.78 12.49 -5.78
C GLY A 337 17.10 13.63 -6.55
N GLY A 338 16.89 13.46 -7.84
CA GLY A 338 16.13 14.34 -8.70
C GLY A 338 14.63 14.24 -8.43
N PHE A 339 13.92 15.28 -8.83
CA PHE A 339 12.45 15.31 -8.86
C PHE A 339 11.90 14.36 -9.94
N LEU A 340 12.59 14.26 -11.08
CA LEU A 340 12.27 13.38 -12.20
C LEU A 340 12.98 12.03 -12.04
N ASP A 341 12.33 10.98 -12.51
CA ASP A 341 12.92 9.64 -12.62
C ASP A 341 14.09 9.66 -13.63
N ALA A 342 15.07 8.78 -13.45
CA ALA A 342 16.26 8.75 -14.31
C ALA A 342 15.94 8.47 -15.79
N ASP A 343 14.83 7.80 -16.04
CA ASP A 343 14.34 7.42 -17.38
C ASP A 343 13.24 8.34 -17.92
N ALA A 344 12.99 9.49 -17.27
CA ALA A 344 11.88 10.39 -17.57
C ALA A 344 11.76 10.76 -19.06
N PHE A 345 12.88 10.98 -19.75
CA PHE A 345 12.91 11.38 -21.17
C PHE A 345 13.34 10.26 -22.12
N SER A 346 13.78 9.12 -21.60
CA SER A 346 14.22 7.98 -22.42
C SER A 346 13.14 6.88 -22.53
N ASN A 347 12.22 6.79 -21.56
CA ASN A 347 11.21 5.76 -21.50
C ASN A 347 9.90 6.22 -22.17
N PRO A 348 9.53 5.66 -23.35
CA PRO A 348 8.29 6.05 -24.05
C PRO A 348 7.01 5.67 -23.27
N ALA A 349 7.11 4.86 -22.24
CA ALA A 349 5.95 4.45 -21.43
C ALA A 349 5.27 5.67 -20.77
N HIS A 350 6.03 6.68 -20.36
CA HIS A 350 5.49 7.92 -19.77
C HIS A 350 4.60 8.69 -20.75
N VAL A 351 5.08 8.85 -21.98
CA VAL A 351 4.33 9.53 -23.05
C VAL A 351 3.08 8.71 -23.41
N ARG A 352 3.22 7.39 -23.58
CA ARG A 352 2.08 6.51 -23.89
C ARG A 352 1.00 6.55 -22.82
N TYR A 353 1.40 6.57 -21.53
CA TYR A 353 0.46 6.70 -20.42
C TYR A 353 -0.29 8.04 -20.47
N ALA A 354 0.42 9.15 -20.64
CA ALA A 354 -0.16 10.48 -20.74
C ALA A 354 -1.16 10.59 -21.89
N LEU A 355 -0.78 10.11 -23.08
CA LEU A 355 -1.63 10.15 -24.26
C LEU A 355 -2.87 9.24 -24.14
N LYS A 356 -2.71 8.02 -23.61
CA LYS A 356 -3.84 7.09 -23.39
C LYS A 356 -4.88 7.70 -22.45
N THR A 357 -4.43 8.20 -21.31
CA THR A 357 -5.32 8.74 -20.29
C THR A 357 -5.99 10.02 -20.75
N THR A 358 -5.24 10.94 -21.36
CA THR A 358 -5.80 12.17 -21.94
C THR A 358 -6.78 11.86 -23.06
N GLY A 359 -6.43 10.95 -23.97
CA GLY A 359 -7.30 10.53 -25.07
C GLY A 359 -8.62 9.93 -24.58
N ALA A 360 -8.57 9.04 -23.59
CA ALA A 360 -9.78 8.47 -22.98
C ALA A 360 -10.65 9.55 -22.31
N ALA A 361 -10.04 10.47 -21.56
CA ALA A 361 -10.75 11.55 -20.91
C ALA A 361 -11.39 12.52 -21.91
N MET A 362 -10.63 12.97 -22.90
CA MET A 362 -11.15 13.88 -23.93
C MET A 362 -12.22 13.23 -24.80
N PHE A 363 -12.12 11.93 -25.08
CA PHE A 363 -13.20 11.19 -25.76
C PHE A 363 -14.48 11.21 -24.92
N CYS A 364 -14.41 10.93 -23.63
CA CYS A 364 -15.57 11.01 -22.73
C CYS A 364 -16.13 12.44 -22.65
N TYR A 365 -15.25 13.44 -22.58
CA TYR A 365 -15.63 14.84 -22.61
C TYR A 365 -16.45 15.20 -23.86
N LEU A 366 -15.89 14.93 -25.03
CA LEU A 366 -16.59 15.22 -26.31
C LEU A 366 -17.89 14.44 -26.41
N LEU A 367 -17.94 13.20 -25.91
CA LEU A 367 -19.12 12.35 -25.99
C LEU A 367 -20.29 12.94 -25.18
N TYR A 368 -20.09 13.33 -23.89
CA TYR A 368 -21.20 13.89 -23.12
C TYR A 368 -21.60 15.27 -23.57
N GLN A 369 -20.68 16.07 -24.12
CA GLN A 369 -21.00 17.35 -24.75
C GLN A 369 -21.86 17.17 -26.01
N GLN A 370 -21.49 16.22 -26.91
CA GLN A 370 -22.27 15.93 -28.11
C GLN A 370 -23.65 15.35 -27.82
N LEU A 371 -23.77 14.55 -26.74
CA LEU A 371 -25.07 14.03 -26.30
C LEU A 371 -25.91 15.07 -25.56
N ASN A 372 -25.38 16.27 -25.33
CA ASN A 372 -25.98 17.30 -24.47
C ASN A 372 -26.47 16.73 -23.13
N TRP A 373 -25.64 15.87 -22.53
CA TRP A 373 -25.96 15.20 -21.27
C TRP A 373 -24.88 15.43 -20.21
N PRO A 374 -24.82 16.62 -19.59
CA PRO A 374 -23.79 16.97 -18.60
C PRO A 374 -23.83 16.10 -17.34
N GLY A 375 -24.97 15.49 -17.00
CA GLY A 375 -25.11 14.61 -15.83
C GLY A 375 -24.16 13.41 -15.82
N ILE A 376 -23.68 12.94 -17.00
CA ILE A 376 -22.75 11.82 -17.10
C ILE A 376 -21.26 12.23 -17.11
N HIS A 377 -20.89 13.48 -16.78
CA HIS A 377 -19.51 13.97 -16.72
C HIS A 377 -18.59 13.09 -15.84
N THR A 378 -19.14 12.26 -14.96
CA THR A 378 -18.38 11.24 -14.22
C THR A 378 -17.60 10.28 -15.11
N CYS A 379 -17.95 10.11 -16.39
CA CYS A 379 -17.12 9.31 -17.33
C CYS A 379 -15.75 9.96 -17.55
N PHE A 380 -15.69 11.29 -17.71
CA PHE A 380 -14.45 12.06 -17.80
C PHE A 380 -13.60 11.92 -16.53
N ILE A 381 -14.20 12.16 -15.36
CA ILE A 381 -13.54 12.01 -14.05
C ILE A 381 -13.00 10.58 -13.85
N THR A 382 -13.78 9.57 -14.27
CA THR A 382 -13.41 8.18 -14.16
C THR A 382 -12.10 7.87 -14.90
N CYS A 383 -11.89 8.45 -16.09
CA CYS A 383 -10.68 8.23 -16.87
C CYS A 383 -9.39 8.59 -16.12
N TYR A 384 -9.40 9.64 -15.32
CA TYR A 384 -8.22 10.02 -14.51
C TYR A 384 -8.06 9.15 -13.25
N LEU A 385 -9.16 8.84 -12.58
CA LEU A 385 -9.10 8.16 -11.27
C LEU A 385 -8.71 6.69 -11.36
N VAL A 386 -9.03 6.01 -12.48
CA VAL A 386 -8.80 4.56 -12.62
C VAL A 386 -7.66 4.20 -13.56
N SER A 387 -7.13 5.15 -14.32
CA SER A 387 -5.98 4.94 -15.21
C SER A 387 -4.70 4.76 -14.38
N LEU A 388 -4.15 3.55 -14.39
CA LEU A 388 -2.95 3.19 -13.65
C LEU A 388 -1.84 2.70 -14.58
N GLY A 389 -0.69 2.35 -14.01
CA GLY A 389 0.49 1.95 -14.76
C GLY A 389 0.31 0.68 -15.58
N THR A 390 -0.43 -0.30 -15.06
CA THR A 390 -0.64 -1.61 -15.69
C THR A 390 -2.12 -1.88 -16.01
N ALA A 391 -2.38 -2.80 -16.93
CA ALA A 391 -3.72 -3.25 -17.25
C ALA A 391 -4.39 -3.94 -16.04
N ALA A 392 -3.64 -4.73 -15.28
CA ALA A 392 -4.11 -5.43 -14.10
C ALA A 392 -4.64 -4.47 -13.03
N GLU A 393 -3.84 -3.47 -12.64
CA GLU A 393 -4.24 -2.45 -11.66
C GLU A 393 -5.46 -1.64 -12.12
N THR A 394 -5.48 -1.31 -13.41
CA THR A 394 -6.60 -0.57 -14.01
C THR A 394 -7.88 -1.39 -13.92
N VAL A 395 -7.88 -2.67 -14.35
CA VAL A 395 -9.06 -3.53 -14.35
C VAL A 395 -9.55 -3.84 -12.92
N GLU A 396 -8.65 -4.06 -11.96
CA GLU A 396 -9.03 -4.18 -10.55
C GLU A 396 -9.77 -2.93 -10.07
N LYS A 397 -9.20 -1.75 -10.32
CA LYS A 397 -9.81 -0.48 -9.90
C LYS A 397 -11.16 -0.21 -10.57
N LEU A 398 -11.31 -0.56 -11.87
CA LEU A 398 -12.60 -0.50 -12.56
C LEU A 398 -13.65 -1.37 -11.88
N THR A 399 -13.28 -2.59 -11.50
CA THR A 399 -14.18 -3.55 -10.84
C THR A 399 -14.62 -3.03 -9.47
N LEU A 400 -13.67 -2.57 -8.65
CA LEU A 400 -13.95 -2.01 -7.32
C LEU A 400 -14.79 -0.73 -7.40
N ARG A 401 -14.54 0.11 -8.43
CA ARG A 401 -15.31 1.33 -8.67
C ARG A 401 -16.76 1.02 -9.00
N LEU A 402 -16.99 0.09 -9.90
CA LEU A 402 -18.33 -0.32 -10.29
C LEU A 402 -19.09 -0.94 -9.12
N ALA A 403 -18.48 -1.91 -8.43
CA ALA A 403 -19.07 -2.56 -7.27
C ALA A 403 -19.41 -1.57 -6.16
N GLY A 404 -18.47 -0.69 -5.78
CA GLY A 404 -18.68 0.31 -4.75
C GLY A 404 -19.75 1.34 -5.14
N CYS A 405 -19.76 1.79 -6.39
CA CYS A 405 -20.77 2.72 -6.89
C CYS A 405 -22.19 2.11 -6.86
N LEU A 406 -22.34 0.85 -7.29
CA LEU A 406 -23.65 0.17 -7.25
C LEU A 406 -24.16 -0.02 -5.81
N VAL A 407 -23.30 -0.45 -4.90
CA VAL A 407 -23.66 -0.60 -3.47
C VAL A 407 -24.01 0.75 -2.85
N GLY A 408 -23.19 1.78 -3.08
CA GLY A 408 -23.44 3.14 -2.55
C GLY A 408 -24.71 3.78 -3.12
N ALA A 409 -24.97 3.60 -4.43
CA ALA A 409 -26.18 4.07 -5.07
C ALA A 409 -27.44 3.36 -4.53
N ALA A 410 -27.35 2.04 -4.30
CA ALA A 410 -28.46 1.28 -3.72
C ALA A 410 -28.77 1.73 -2.28
N ILE A 411 -27.75 1.89 -1.42
CA ILE A 411 -27.91 2.42 -0.06
C ILE A 411 -28.45 3.85 -0.09
N GLY A 412 -27.89 4.70 -0.94
CA GLY A 412 -28.31 6.09 -1.09
C GLY A 412 -29.76 6.23 -1.58
N THR A 413 -30.13 5.46 -2.60
CA THR A 413 -31.53 5.41 -3.10
C THR A 413 -32.50 4.92 -2.02
N ALA A 414 -32.13 3.87 -1.30
CA ALA A 414 -32.94 3.40 -0.17
C ALA A 414 -33.10 4.48 0.92
N ALA A 415 -32.02 5.21 1.21
CA ALA A 415 -32.06 6.32 2.15
C ALA A 415 -33.00 7.45 1.66
N ILE A 416 -32.94 7.83 0.37
CA ILE A 416 -33.84 8.83 -0.22
C ILE A 416 -35.31 8.41 -0.10
N VAL A 417 -35.61 7.15 -0.38
CA VAL A 417 -37.01 6.66 -0.40
C VAL A 417 -37.60 6.49 1.00
N TYR A 418 -36.80 5.94 1.94
CA TYR A 418 -37.34 5.51 3.23
C TYR A 418 -36.95 6.40 4.41
N VAL A 419 -35.81 7.10 4.35
CA VAL A 419 -35.26 7.86 5.50
C VAL A 419 -35.42 9.37 5.31
N VAL A 420 -34.99 9.90 4.16
CA VAL A 420 -34.98 11.35 3.90
C VAL A 420 -36.38 11.99 4.05
N PRO A 421 -37.51 11.36 3.63
CA PRO A 421 -38.83 11.95 3.81
C PRO A 421 -39.26 12.14 5.29
N SER A 422 -38.65 11.36 6.20
CA SER A 422 -38.92 11.47 7.64
C SER A 422 -37.98 12.42 8.38
N LEU A 423 -36.98 12.99 7.70
CA LEU A 423 -36.02 13.90 8.31
C LEU A 423 -36.65 15.28 8.50
N THR A 424 -36.77 15.71 9.76
CA THR A 424 -37.30 17.03 10.13
C THR A 424 -36.26 17.98 10.71
N SER A 425 -35.01 17.50 10.87
CA SER A 425 -33.95 18.27 11.51
C SER A 425 -32.55 18.00 10.88
N VAL A 426 -31.66 18.97 11.01
CA VAL A 426 -30.26 18.84 10.62
C VAL A 426 -29.60 17.68 11.38
N GLY A 427 -29.97 17.45 12.65
CA GLY A 427 -29.46 16.33 13.45
C GLY A 427 -29.81 14.98 12.84
N GLY A 428 -31.01 14.81 12.29
CA GLY A 428 -31.41 13.60 11.56
C GLY A 428 -30.56 13.36 10.31
N LEU A 429 -30.29 14.42 9.52
CA LEU A 429 -29.42 14.33 8.37
C LEU A 429 -27.99 13.96 8.79
N MET A 430 -27.45 14.55 9.85
CA MET A 430 -26.13 14.24 10.36
C MET A 430 -26.03 12.78 10.82
N LEU A 431 -27.09 12.23 11.44
CA LEU A 431 -27.14 10.83 11.85
C LEU A 431 -27.13 9.89 10.62
N LEU A 432 -27.88 10.22 9.59
CA LEU A 432 -27.90 9.46 8.33
C LEU A 432 -26.52 9.48 7.65
N VAL A 433 -25.90 10.66 7.56
CA VAL A 433 -24.54 10.82 7.01
C VAL A 433 -23.53 10.03 7.86
N PHE A 434 -23.63 10.12 9.18
CA PHE A 434 -22.77 9.36 10.08
C PHE A 434 -22.88 7.84 9.84
N ALA A 435 -24.09 7.30 9.79
CA ALA A 435 -24.33 5.87 9.59
C ALA A 435 -23.79 5.39 8.23
N GLY A 436 -24.12 6.07 7.14
CA GLY A 436 -23.65 5.72 5.79
C GLY A 436 -22.13 5.84 5.64
N THR A 437 -21.55 6.89 6.26
CA THR A 437 -20.09 7.07 6.28
C THR A 437 -19.39 5.97 7.07
N TRP A 438 -19.92 5.61 8.23
CA TRP A 438 -19.30 4.58 9.08
C TRP A 438 -19.25 3.21 8.39
N ILE A 439 -20.34 2.83 7.71
CA ILE A 439 -20.37 1.59 6.89
C ILE A 439 -19.30 1.67 5.78
N SER A 440 -19.24 2.77 5.07
CA SER A 440 -18.26 2.97 3.98
C SER A 440 -16.82 3.00 4.48
N ALA A 441 -16.58 3.70 5.59
CA ALA A 441 -15.27 3.81 6.24
C ALA A 441 -14.82 2.47 6.82
N TRP A 442 -15.77 1.64 7.33
CA TRP A 442 -15.45 0.28 7.76
C TRP A 442 -14.87 -0.56 6.62
N VAL A 443 -15.45 -0.48 5.43
CA VAL A 443 -14.91 -1.16 4.24
C VAL A 443 -13.57 -0.55 3.83
N ALA A 444 -13.48 0.78 3.81
CA ALA A 444 -12.28 1.53 3.39
C ALA A 444 -11.07 1.32 4.30
N GLN A 445 -11.29 1.11 5.60
CA GLN A 445 -10.22 0.90 6.60
C GLN A 445 -9.95 -0.60 6.86
N GLY A 446 -10.48 -1.48 6.03
CA GLY A 446 -10.24 -2.91 6.09
C GLY A 446 -9.05 -3.34 5.23
N SER A 447 -9.23 -4.45 4.51
CA SER A 447 -8.21 -4.96 3.59
C SER A 447 -7.94 -3.99 2.45
N PRO A 448 -6.66 -3.75 2.07
CA PRO A 448 -6.28 -2.95 0.89
C PRO A 448 -6.97 -3.40 -0.40
N ARG A 449 -7.35 -4.67 -0.52
CA ARG A 449 -8.04 -5.26 -1.67
C ARG A 449 -9.44 -4.69 -1.92
N ILE A 450 -10.13 -4.25 -0.88
CA ILE A 450 -11.51 -3.72 -0.98
C ILE A 450 -11.61 -2.24 -0.55
N ALA A 451 -10.54 -1.67 -0.04
CA ALA A 451 -10.53 -0.30 0.50
C ALA A 451 -11.08 0.72 -0.51
N TYR A 452 -10.69 0.62 -1.77
CA TYR A 452 -11.17 1.50 -2.83
C TYR A 452 -12.68 1.38 -3.10
N ALA A 453 -13.25 0.17 -2.94
CA ALA A 453 -14.71 0.01 -3.02
C ALA A 453 -15.41 0.77 -1.91
N GLY A 454 -14.88 0.76 -0.67
CA GLY A 454 -15.40 1.57 0.44
C GLY A 454 -15.43 3.06 0.14
N PHE A 455 -14.39 3.60 -0.52
CA PHE A 455 -14.38 5.00 -0.98
C PHE A 455 -15.50 5.26 -1.98
N GLN A 456 -15.75 4.34 -2.92
CA GLN A 456 -16.79 4.50 -3.93
C GLN A 456 -18.21 4.35 -3.34
N VAL A 457 -18.37 3.50 -2.31
CA VAL A 457 -19.64 3.41 -1.56
C VAL A 457 -19.96 4.75 -0.90
N ALA A 458 -18.98 5.37 -0.22
CA ALA A 458 -19.15 6.70 0.40
C ALA A 458 -19.52 7.75 -0.65
N PHE A 459 -18.78 7.80 -1.75
CA PHE A 459 -18.97 8.79 -2.80
C PHE A 459 -20.37 8.71 -3.42
N ALA A 460 -20.79 7.52 -3.84
CA ALA A 460 -22.11 7.32 -4.44
C ALA A 460 -23.24 7.60 -3.43
N PHE A 461 -23.06 7.18 -2.17
CA PHE A 461 -24.02 7.47 -1.09
C PHE A 461 -24.18 8.98 -0.86
N TYR A 462 -23.08 9.74 -0.75
CA TYR A 462 -23.14 11.18 -0.52
C TYR A 462 -23.84 11.90 -1.67
N LEU A 463 -23.48 11.56 -2.91
CA LEU A 463 -24.09 12.20 -4.09
C LEU A 463 -25.59 11.90 -4.23
N CYS A 464 -26.07 10.79 -3.68
CA CYS A 464 -27.51 10.51 -3.62
C CYS A 464 -28.19 11.31 -2.52
N VAL A 465 -27.64 11.28 -1.29
CA VAL A 465 -28.31 11.81 -0.10
C VAL A 465 -28.14 13.31 0.05
N ILE A 466 -26.99 13.87 -0.36
CA ILE A 466 -26.65 15.29 -0.20
C ILE A 466 -26.61 15.93 -1.58
N GLN A 467 -27.59 16.79 -1.87
CA GLN A 467 -27.72 17.49 -3.14
C GLN A 467 -27.64 19.00 -2.86
N GLY A 468 -26.50 19.60 -3.19
CA GLY A 468 -26.18 20.96 -2.78
C GLY A 468 -25.80 21.04 -1.30
N SER A 469 -26.43 21.93 -0.53
CA SER A 469 -26.16 22.15 0.91
C SER A 469 -27.07 21.34 1.85
N GLY A 470 -27.96 20.47 1.33
CA GLY A 470 -28.95 19.75 2.11
C GLY A 470 -29.34 18.39 1.51
N PRO A 471 -30.36 17.73 2.09
CA PRO A 471 -30.84 16.45 1.56
C PRO A 471 -31.55 16.67 0.23
N GLY A 472 -31.35 15.76 -0.73
CA GLY A 472 -31.97 15.82 -2.03
C GLY A 472 -32.95 14.68 -2.29
N PHE A 473 -33.84 14.88 -3.28
CA PHE A 473 -34.85 13.90 -3.68
C PHE A 473 -34.71 13.47 -5.15
N ASP A 474 -33.72 14.02 -5.88
CA ASP A 474 -33.56 13.75 -7.29
C ASP A 474 -32.80 12.43 -7.53
N LEU A 475 -33.53 11.45 -8.00
CA LEU A 475 -33.00 10.13 -8.35
C LEU A 475 -32.27 10.13 -9.72
N THR A 476 -32.43 11.18 -10.52
CA THR A 476 -31.74 11.27 -11.83
C THR A 476 -30.24 11.41 -11.64
N ILE A 477 -29.80 12.07 -10.56
CA ILE A 477 -28.39 12.21 -10.21
C ILE A 477 -27.76 10.84 -9.97
N ALA A 478 -28.40 9.95 -9.22
CA ALA A 478 -27.91 8.58 -8.98
C ALA A 478 -27.79 7.79 -10.28
N ARG A 479 -28.83 7.86 -11.14
CA ARG A 479 -28.85 7.22 -12.45
C ARG A 479 -27.68 7.71 -13.34
N ASP A 480 -27.55 9.00 -13.49
CA ASP A 480 -26.57 9.63 -14.38
C ASP A 480 -25.15 9.35 -13.91
N ARG A 481 -24.92 9.31 -12.60
CA ARG A 481 -23.62 8.91 -12.01
C ARG A 481 -23.27 7.45 -12.33
N VAL A 482 -24.22 6.54 -12.17
CA VAL A 482 -23.98 5.12 -12.50
C VAL A 482 -23.69 4.96 -13.99
N ILE A 483 -24.47 5.60 -14.86
CA ILE A 483 -24.25 5.56 -16.33
C ILE A 483 -22.86 6.14 -16.67
N GLY A 484 -22.51 7.29 -16.11
CA GLY A 484 -21.19 7.90 -16.34
C GLY A 484 -20.03 7.02 -15.86
N VAL A 485 -20.17 6.38 -14.69
CA VAL A 485 -19.14 5.43 -14.20
C VAL A 485 -19.01 4.20 -15.13
N VAL A 486 -20.14 3.61 -15.56
CA VAL A 486 -20.12 2.46 -16.49
C VAL A 486 -19.48 2.85 -17.81
N LEU A 487 -19.86 4.00 -18.37
CA LEU A 487 -19.30 4.51 -19.62
C LEU A 487 -17.79 4.77 -19.51
N GLY A 488 -17.36 5.49 -18.47
CA GLY A 488 -15.96 5.76 -18.22
C GLY A 488 -15.14 4.48 -18.02
N ASN A 489 -15.70 3.52 -17.27
CA ASN A 489 -15.09 2.21 -17.08
C ASN A 489 -14.91 1.46 -18.41
N LEU A 490 -15.93 1.48 -19.29
CA LEU A 490 -15.87 0.84 -20.60
C LEU A 490 -14.78 1.46 -21.48
N VAL A 491 -14.73 2.79 -21.55
CA VAL A 491 -13.74 3.53 -22.34
C VAL A 491 -12.32 3.22 -21.84
N VAL A 492 -12.08 3.31 -20.51
CA VAL A 492 -10.76 3.02 -19.94
C VAL A 492 -10.38 1.55 -20.16
N TYR A 493 -11.31 0.62 -19.96
CA TYR A 493 -11.05 -0.80 -20.21
C TYR A 493 -10.58 -1.03 -21.66
N LEU A 494 -11.30 -0.48 -22.66
CA LEU A 494 -10.94 -0.63 -24.06
C LEU A 494 -9.58 0.03 -24.37
N VAL A 495 -9.35 1.24 -23.88
CA VAL A 495 -8.09 1.97 -24.13
C VAL A 495 -6.91 1.25 -23.49
N PHE A 496 -7.00 0.84 -22.24
CA PHE A 496 -5.88 0.26 -21.49
C PHE A 496 -5.60 -1.21 -21.82
N THR A 497 -6.57 -1.94 -22.40
CA THR A 497 -6.38 -3.34 -22.81
C THR A 497 -6.11 -3.51 -24.32
N ARG A 498 -6.35 -2.46 -25.14
CA ARG A 498 -6.18 -2.54 -26.60
C ARG A 498 -5.13 -1.59 -27.15
N ILE A 499 -4.93 -0.41 -26.52
CA ILE A 499 -3.98 0.60 -26.98
C ILE A 499 -2.75 0.53 -26.09
N TRP A 500 -1.62 0.03 -26.61
CA TRP A 500 -0.36 -0.13 -25.90
C TRP A 500 -0.55 -0.73 -24.48
N PRO A 501 -1.11 -1.92 -24.35
CA PRO A 501 -1.30 -2.54 -23.05
C PRO A 501 0.04 -2.76 -22.35
N VAL A 502 0.07 -2.56 -21.04
CA VAL A 502 1.24 -2.80 -20.20
C VAL A 502 0.89 -3.92 -19.22
N SER A 503 1.56 -5.08 -19.38
CA SER A 503 1.38 -6.21 -18.47
C SER A 503 2.13 -6.00 -17.17
N ILE A 504 1.57 -6.52 -16.06
CA ILE A 504 2.19 -6.54 -14.74
C ILE A 504 3.38 -7.52 -14.66
N ALA A 505 3.48 -8.45 -15.63
CA ALA A 505 4.50 -9.51 -15.63
C ALA A 505 5.92 -8.97 -15.55
N SER A 506 6.24 -7.92 -16.31
CA SER A 506 7.58 -7.28 -16.28
C SER A 506 7.94 -6.72 -14.91
N ARG A 507 6.95 -6.16 -14.19
CA ARG A 507 7.13 -5.64 -12.83
C ARG A 507 7.37 -6.78 -11.83
N ILE A 508 6.64 -7.88 -11.96
CA ILE A 508 6.83 -9.08 -11.12
C ILE A 508 8.23 -9.67 -11.32
N GLU A 509 8.69 -9.80 -12.58
CA GLU A 509 10.04 -10.31 -12.86
C GLU A 509 11.14 -9.40 -12.29
N ALA A 510 11.02 -8.10 -12.49
CA ALA A 510 11.97 -7.13 -11.92
C ALA A 510 11.97 -7.17 -10.38
N ALA A 511 10.80 -7.32 -9.75
CA ALA A 511 10.67 -7.42 -8.30
C ALA A 511 11.25 -8.73 -7.76
N LEU A 512 11.07 -9.87 -8.44
CA LEU A 512 11.69 -11.14 -8.09
C LEU A 512 13.23 -11.08 -8.18
N ALA A 513 13.76 -10.48 -9.24
CA ALA A 513 15.21 -10.27 -9.36
C ALA A 513 15.74 -9.37 -8.24
N ALA A 514 15.05 -8.27 -7.93
CA ALA A 514 15.40 -7.38 -6.84
C ALA A 514 15.32 -8.08 -5.47
N LEU A 515 14.37 -8.99 -5.25
CA LEU A 515 14.28 -9.80 -4.02
C LEU A 515 15.52 -10.67 -3.83
N VAL A 516 15.97 -11.37 -4.88
CA VAL A 516 17.19 -12.18 -4.82
C VAL A 516 18.41 -11.29 -4.56
N THR A 517 18.50 -10.12 -5.19
CA THR A 517 19.57 -9.14 -4.93
C THR A 517 19.60 -8.68 -3.46
N GLN A 518 18.42 -8.46 -2.83
CA GLN A 518 18.35 -8.11 -1.39
C GLN A 518 18.89 -9.24 -0.51
N TRP A 519 18.61 -10.50 -0.84
CA TRP A 519 19.19 -11.65 -0.12
C TRP A 519 20.69 -11.77 -0.31
N GLN A 520 21.23 -11.44 -1.48
CA GLN A 520 22.69 -11.39 -1.70
C GLN A 520 23.34 -10.29 -0.87
N GLN A 521 22.79 -9.08 -0.90
CA GLN A 521 23.27 -7.95 -0.10
C GLN A 521 23.23 -8.26 1.40
N LEU A 522 22.20 -8.99 1.86
CA LEU A 522 22.14 -9.47 3.24
C LEU A 522 23.34 -10.35 3.59
N THR A 523 23.74 -11.28 2.71
CA THR A 523 24.87 -12.17 2.98
C THR A 523 26.23 -11.47 2.92
N GLU A 524 26.35 -10.40 2.16
CA GLU A 524 27.55 -9.58 2.03
C GLU A 524 27.71 -8.54 3.14
N ALA A 525 26.59 -8.19 3.81
CA ALA A 525 26.58 -7.17 4.85
C ALA A 525 27.39 -7.62 6.08
N ARG A 526 28.43 -6.86 6.42
CA ARG A 526 29.31 -7.16 7.56
C ARG A 526 28.68 -6.86 8.91
N ARG A 527 27.82 -5.84 8.99
CA ARG A 527 27.15 -5.38 10.22
C ARG A 527 25.79 -6.02 10.37
N SER A 528 25.41 -6.39 11.58
CA SER A 528 24.11 -6.98 11.90
C SER A 528 22.94 -6.02 11.52
N ASP A 529 23.07 -4.72 11.77
CA ASP A 529 22.04 -3.75 11.40
C ASP A 529 21.80 -3.71 9.89
N GLY A 530 22.86 -3.80 9.08
CA GLY A 530 22.74 -3.90 7.62
C GLY A 530 22.02 -5.19 7.19
N ARG A 531 22.38 -6.33 7.78
CA ARG A 531 21.71 -7.60 7.48
C ARG A 531 20.22 -7.57 7.82
N ARG A 532 19.86 -7.04 9.01
CA ARG A 532 18.47 -6.88 9.44
C ARG A 532 17.69 -5.91 8.54
N SER A 533 18.34 -4.83 8.07
CA SER A 533 17.76 -3.90 7.11
C SER A 533 17.47 -4.56 5.77
N HIS A 534 18.43 -5.33 5.22
CA HIS A 534 18.21 -6.08 3.97
C HIS A 534 17.14 -7.17 4.12
N ALA A 535 17.08 -7.86 5.27
CA ALA A 535 16.00 -8.81 5.56
C ALA A 535 14.63 -8.13 5.56
N ALA A 536 14.51 -6.96 6.22
CA ALA A 536 13.27 -6.19 6.23
C ALA A 536 12.87 -5.72 4.83
N ALA A 537 13.84 -5.26 4.02
CA ALA A 537 13.61 -4.89 2.63
C ALA A 537 13.17 -6.08 1.76
N ALA A 538 13.78 -7.25 1.97
CA ALA A 538 13.40 -8.48 1.27
C ALA A 538 11.96 -8.92 1.61
N MET A 539 11.55 -8.85 2.90
CA MET A 539 10.18 -9.17 3.31
C MET A 539 9.16 -8.18 2.72
N ALA A 540 9.48 -6.90 2.71
CA ALA A 540 8.64 -5.88 2.06
C ALA A 540 8.49 -6.14 0.55
N ARG A 541 9.58 -6.51 -0.12
CA ARG A 541 9.55 -6.87 -1.55
C ARG A 541 8.74 -8.15 -1.81
N HIS A 542 8.87 -9.15 -0.94
CA HIS A 542 8.05 -10.36 -1.01
C HIS A 542 6.56 -10.04 -0.94
N ARG A 543 6.15 -9.16 -0.03
CA ARG A 543 4.75 -8.70 0.07
C ARG A 543 4.28 -8.00 -1.21
N GLU A 544 5.10 -7.11 -1.77
CA GLU A 544 4.80 -6.41 -3.03
C GLU A 544 4.56 -7.41 -4.17
N ILE A 545 5.46 -8.39 -4.34
CA ILE A 545 5.32 -9.45 -5.34
C ILE A 545 4.05 -10.27 -5.13
N THR A 546 3.72 -10.61 -3.87
CA THR A 546 2.49 -11.34 -3.54
C THR A 546 1.25 -10.54 -3.97
N GLN A 547 1.23 -9.23 -3.73
CA GLN A 547 0.14 -8.35 -4.18
C GLN A 547 0.08 -8.28 -5.71
N ASP A 548 1.20 -8.15 -6.38
CA ASP A 548 1.28 -8.11 -7.84
C ASP A 548 0.82 -9.43 -8.50
N LEU A 549 1.13 -10.58 -7.90
CA LEU A 549 0.65 -11.89 -8.34
C LEU A 549 -0.87 -12.05 -8.17
N ILE A 550 -1.46 -11.41 -7.15
CA ILE A 550 -2.92 -11.35 -7.02
C ILE A 550 -3.51 -10.45 -8.10
N LEU A 551 -2.90 -9.29 -8.37
CA LEU A 551 -3.31 -8.36 -9.41
C LEU A 551 -3.25 -8.99 -10.81
N ALA A 552 -2.27 -9.84 -11.08
CA ALA A 552 -2.13 -10.53 -12.36
C ALA A 552 -3.38 -11.33 -12.76
N ASN A 553 -4.19 -11.77 -11.79
CA ASN A 553 -5.47 -12.45 -12.08
C ASN A 553 -6.54 -11.53 -12.70
N TYR A 554 -6.41 -10.20 -12.58
CA TYR A 554 -7.29 -9.23 -13.21
C TYR A 554 -6.87 -8.90 -14.65
N GLU A 555 -5.71 -9.37 -15.09
CA GLU A 555 -5.21 -9.09 -16.42
C GLU A 555 -5.98 -9.91 -17.46
N PRO A 556 -6.53 -9.26 -18.52
CA PRO A 556 -7.18 -10.00 -19.60
C PRO A 556 -6.21 -10.96 -20.30
N ALA A 557 -6.71 -12.11 -20.73
CA ALA A 557 -5.90 -13.14 -21.41
C ALA A 557 -5.18 -12.63 -22.67
N SER A 558 -5.66 -11.51 -23.26
CA SER A 558 -5.01 -10.87 -24.41
C SER A 558 -3.79 -10.03 -24.06
N VAL A 559 -3.56 -9.76 -22.77
CA VAL A 559 -2.46 -8.91 -22.25
C VAL A 559 -1.56 -9.70 -21.33
N GLY A 560 -2.14 -10.53 -20.47
CA GLY A 560 -1.42 -11.25 -19.42
C GLY A 560 -0.69 -12.50 -19.91
N PRO A 561 0.31 -12.94 -19.14
CA PRO A 561 1.16 -14.09 -19.50
C PRO A 561 0.47 -15.47 -19.34
N GLY A 562 -0.78 -15.50 -18.87
CA GLY A 562 -1.50 -16.75 -18.62
C GLY A 562 -1.39 -17.28 -17.17
N ARG A 563 -2.31 -18.20 -16.83
CA ARG A 563 -2.42 -18.73 -15.46
C ARG A 563 -1.23 -19.58 -15.04
N ASP A 564 -0.71 -20.39 -15.95
CA ASP A 564 0.42 -21.29 -15.68
C ASP A 564 1.68 -20.49 -15.28
N TRP A 565 1.90 -19.36 -15.96
CA TRP A 565 3.00 -18.45 -15.61
C TRP A 565 2.83 -17.85 -14.22
N VAL A 566 1.61 -17.39 -13.85
CA VAL A 566 1.33 -16.84 -12.53
C VAL A 566 1.56 -17.89 -11.44
N GLU A 567 1.12 -19.12 -11.68
CA GLU A 567 1.31 -20.22 -10.74
C GLU A 567 2.78 -20.60 -10.58
N ASP A 568 3.56 -20.57 -11.66
CA ASP A 568 4.99 -20.80 -11.62
C ASP A 568 5.72 -19.73 -10.80
N ARG A 569 5.40 -18.45 -11.01
CA ARG A 569 5.98 -17.35 -10.21
C ARG A 569 5.55 -17.39 -8.75
N ARG A 570 4.34 -17.83 -8.46
CA ARG A 570 3.87 -18.07 -7.09
C ARG A 570 4.68 -19.17 -6.41
N ARG A 571 4.95 -20.29 -7.12
CA ARG A 571 5.81 -21.37 -6.61
C ARG A 571 7.24 -20.89 -6.36
N ARG A 572 7.81 -20.13 -7.28
CA ARG A 572 9.15 -19.54 -7.12
C ARG A 572 9.22 -18.59 -5.90
N LEU A 573 8.21 -17.74 -5.72
CA LEU A 573 8.13 -16.86 -4.55
C LEU A 573 8.01 -17.66 -3.25
N ALA A 574 7.21 -18.73 -3.22
CA ALA A 574 7.06 -19.60 -2.05
C ALA A 574 8.38 -20.33 -1.70
N ALA A 575 9.16 -20.72 -2.71
CA ALA A 575 10.48 -21.31 -2.50
C ALA A 575 11.46 -20.31 -1.86
N LEU A 576 11.49 -19.06 -2.35
CA LEU A 576 12.28 -17.98 -1.76
C LEU A 576 11.85 -17.66 -0.32
N ASP A 577 10.56 -17.71 -0.03
CA ASP A 577 10.01 -17.53 1.32
C ASP A 577 10.47 -18.64 2.27
N ALA A 578 10.50 -19.88 1.81
CA ALA A 578 10.89 -21.03 2.62
C ALA A 578 12.36 -20.99 3.07
N ILE A 579 13.24 -20.35 2.30
CA ILE A 579 14.66 -20.20 2.64
C ILE A 579 14.98 -18.92 3.42
N ALA A 580 14.07 -17.96 3.45
CA ALA A 580 14.30 -16.62 4.00
C ALA A 580 14.84 -16.65 5.46
N GLY A 581 14.16 -17.38 6.34
CA GLY A 581 14.54 -17.51 7.74
C GLY A 581 15.88 -18.24 7.94
N PRO A 582 16.06 -19.45 7.38
CA PRO A 582 17.36 -20.16 7.44
C PRO A 582 18.52 -19.33 6.88
N LEU A 583 18.32 -18.61 5.80
CA LEU A 583 19.33 -17.75 5.19
C LEU A 583 19.70 -16.57 6.10
N PHE A 584 18.69 -15.95 6.73
CA PHE A 584 18.92 -14.90 7.71
C PHE A 584 19.76 -15.39 8.89
N LEU A 585 19.42 -16.55 9.48
CA LEU A 585 20.18 -17.14 10.59
C LEU A 585 21.61 -17.47 10.19
N LEU A 586 21.81 -18.00 8.98
CA LEU A 586 23.16 -18.27 8.44
C LEU A 586 23.97 -16.97 8.35
N ALA A 587 23.41 -15.93 7.76
CA ALA A 587 24.11 -14.67 7.58
C ALA A 587 24.43 -13.98 8.92
N GLU A 588 23.53 -14.05 9.93
CA GLU A 588 23.79 -13.49 11.26
C GLU A 588 24.91 -14.24 12.00
N ARG A 589 24.95 -15.57 11.91
CA ARG A 589 25.93 -16.40 12.59
C ARG A 589 27.27 -16.52 11.86
N PHE A 590 27.25 -16.49 10.52
CA PHE A 590 28.41 -16.69 9.65
C PHE A 590 28.51 -15.59 8.59
N PRO A 591 28.77 -14.34 9.01
CA PRO A 591 28.79 -13.21 8.08
C PRO A 591 29.90 -13.35 7.04
N GLY A 592 29.54 -13.17 5.76
CA GLY A 592 30.48 -13.23 4.64
C GLY A 592 30.87 -14.66 4.21
N ASP A 593 30.10 -15.69 4.58
CA ASP A 593 30.34 -17.07 4.15
C ASP A 593 30.16 -17.19 2.62
N PRO A 594 31.23 -17.56 1.86
CA PRO A 594 31.18 -17.64 0.40
C PRO A 594 30.25 -18.75 -0.11
N GLU A 595 29.96 -19.76 0.70
CA GLU A 595 29.11 -20.89 0.35
C GLU A 595 27.64 -20.45 0.24
N ILE A 596 27.23 -19.47 1.07
CA ILE A 596 25.87 -18.88 1.03
C ILE A 596 25.70 -18.07 -0.26
N ALA A 597 26.68 -17.21 -0.57
CA ALA A 597 26.68 -16.42 -1.79
C ALA A 597 26.59 -17.30 -3.05
N ARG A 598 27.33 -18.41 -3.07
CA ARG A 598 27.34 -19.37 -4.18
C ARG A 598 25.94 -19.97 -4.41
N ARG A 599 25.24 -20.40 -3.35
CA ARG A 599 23.88 -20.95 -3.46
C ARG A 599 22.87 -19.95 -3.96
N LEU A 600 22.99 -18.69 -3.57
CA LEU A 600 22.13 -17.63 -4.08
C LEU A 600 22.39 -17.30 -5.55
N HIS A 601 23.66 -17.37 -6.00
CA HIS A 601 23.98 -17.21 -7.41
C HIS A 601 23.34 -18.30 -8.29
N THR A 602 23.24 -19.53 -7.82
CA THR A 602 22.56 -20.60 -8.59
C THR A 602 21.08 -20.37 -8.76
N LEU A 603 20.44 -19.56 -7.90
CA LEU A 603 19.04 -19.17 -8.05
C LEU A 603 18.81 -18.07 -9.13
N GLN A 604 19.87 -17.35 -9.52
CA GLN A 604 19.80 -16.34 -10.59
C GLN A 604 20.17 -16.91 -11.97
N ALA A 605 21.03 -17.94 -11.99
CA ALA A 605 21.58 -18.45 -13.23
C ALA A 605 20.81 -19.68 -13.72
N THR A 606 20.10 -19.53 -14.82
CA THR A 606 19.46 -20.65 -15.52
C THR A 606 20.48 -21.56 -16.22
N ASP A 607 21.79 -21.16 -16.31
CA ASP A 607 22.81 -21.85 -17.11
C ASP A 607 24.26 -21.77 -16.55
N ALA A 608 24.51 -21.63 -15.26
CA ALA A 608 25.86 -21.48 -14.75
C ALA A 608 26.42 -22.74 -14.05
N VAL A 609 27.53 -23.22 -14.58
CA VAL A 609 28.41 -24.26 -13.97
C VAL A 609 28.87 -23.79 -12.58
N PRO A 610 28.75 -24.63 -11.53
CA PRO A 610 29.14 -24.25 -10.17
C PRO A 610 30.65 -23.97 -10.09
N PRO A 611 31.11 -22.87 -9.49
CA PRO A 611 32.51 -22.63 -9.26
C PRO A 611 33.09 -23.63 -8.23
N THR A 612 34.25 -24.14 -8.49
CA THR A 612 35.01 -25.09 -7.67
C THR A 612 35.29 -24.55 -6.26
N ALA A 613 35.07 -25.39 -5.25
CA ALA A 613 35.26 -25.08 -3.85
C ALA A 613 36.73 -24.74 -3.52
N HIS A 614 36.99 -23.56 -2.96
CA HIS A 614 38.18 -23.30 -2.20
C HIS A 614 37.87 -23.46 -0.71
N ALA A 615 38.52 -24.41 -0.09
CA ALA A 615 38.44 -24.64 1.35
C ALA A 615 38.98 -23.42 2.10
N ALA A 616 38.13 -22.73 2.85
CA ALA A 616 38.56 -21.72 3.79
C ALA A 616 39.12 -22.43 5.03
N ASN A 617 40.41 -22.41 5.20
CA ASN A 617 41.11 -22.83 6.41
C ASN A 617 40.93 -21.75 7.48
N GLY A 618 39.87 -21.86 8.29
CA GLY A 618 39.73 -21.19 9.55
C GLY A 618 39.50 -22.22 10.64
N THR A 619 40.21 -22.15 11.74
CA THR A 619 39.95 -22.92 12.96
C THR A 619 38.60 -22.50 13.52
N HIS A 620 37.52 -23.12 13.04
CA HIS A 620 36.17 -22.93 13.58
C HIS A 620 35.96 -23.90 14.75
N ASP A 621 35.24 -23.43 15.77
CA ASP A 621 34.76 -24.26 16.87
C ASP A 621 33.89 -25.39 16.26
N ALA A 622 34.15 -26.63 16.65
CA ALA A 622 33.46 -27.82 16.10
C ALA A 622 31.93 -27.74 16.25
N GLN A 623 31.44 -27.00 17.23
CA GLN A 623 30.00 -26.74 17.42
C GLN A 623 29.47 -25.74 16.40
N ALA A 624 30.20 -24.66 16.13
CA ALA A 624 29.83 -23.66 15.12
C ALA A 624 29.75 -24.29 13.72
N ASP A 625 30.70 -25.20 13.37
CA ASP A 625 30.67 -25.92 12.10
C ASP A 625 29.45 -26.85 11.97
N LYS A 626 29.01 -27.50 13.05
CA LYS A 626 27.78 -28.32 13.05
C LYS A 626 26.55 -27.45 12.79
N VAL A 627 26.45 -26.31 13.43
CA VAL A 627 25.36 -25.36 13.22
C VAL A 627 25.33 -24.86 11.75
N ARG A 628 26.50 -24.48 11.23
CA ARG A 628 26.65 -24.04 9.83
C ARG A 628 26.18 -25.12 8.85
N HIS A 629 26.65 -26.35 8.99
CA HIS A 629 26.25 -27.45 8.10
C HIS A 629 24.77 -27.77 8.21
N ALA A 630 24.18 -27.73 9.41
CA ALA A 630 22.77 -27.99 9.61
C ALA A 630 21.88 -26.93 8.93
N LEU A 631 22.26 -25.65 9.03
CA LEU A 631 21.52 -24.55 8.37
C LEU A 631 21.69 -24.58 6.85
N LEU A 632 22.91 -24.90 6.33
CA LEU A 632 23.13 -25.08 4.90
C LEU A 632 22.31 -26.24 4.35
N ALA A 633 22.31 -27.40 5.04
CA ALA A 633 21.49 -28.53 4.65
C ALA A 633 19.98 -28.23 4.67
N LEU A 634 19.54 -27.34 5.56
CA LEU A 634 18.15 -26.88 5.59
C LEU A 634 17.82 -26.04 4.36
N VAL A 635 18.69 -25.12 3.97
CA VAL A 635 18.55 -24.32 2.73
C VAL A 635 18.53 -25.24 1.51
N ASP A 636 19.49 -26.18 1.40
CA ASP A 636 19.58 -27.11 0.26
C ASP A 636 18.33 -27.98 0.14
N ARG A 637 17.81 -28.49 1.25
CA ARG A 637 16.57 -29.27 1.27
C ARG A 637 15.38 -28.46 0.76
N ARG A 638 15.26 -27.20 1.20
CA ARG A 638 14.17 -26.31 0.77
C ARG A 638 14.27 -25.92 -0.71
N LEU A 639 15.49 -25.79 -1.21
CA LEU A 639 15.73 -25.56 -2.64
C LEU A 639 15.41 -26.82 -3.48
N ALA A 640 15.73 -28.01 -2.96
CA ALA A 640 15.43 -29.27 -3.63
C ALA A 640 13.92 -29.63 -3.62
N ASP A 641 13.20 -29.24 -2.56
CA ASP A 641 11.74 -29.39 -2.45
C ASP A 641 10.98 -28.41 -3.39
N SER A 642 11.68 -27.43 -3.96
CA SER A 642 11.13 -26.52 -4.98
C SER A 642 11.10 -27.28 -6.31
N PRO A 643 9.94 -27.41 -6.99
CA PRO A 643 9.88 -28.12 -8.28
C PRO A 643 10.81 -27.43 -9.29
N ALA A 644 11.77 -28.19 -9.81
CA ALA A 644 12.70 -27.75 -10.83
C ALA A 644 11.94 -27.15 -12.03
N GLU A 645 12.46 -26.05 -12.57
CA GLU A 645 11.97 -25.46 -13.81
C GLU A 645 11.89 -26.54 -14.90
N ALA A 646 10.68 -26.77 -15.42
CA ALA A 646 10.57 -27.36 -16.74
C ALA A 646 11.21 -26.37 -17.74
N PRO A 647 12.10 -26.80 -18.65
CA PRO A 647 12.77 -25.89 -19.55
C PRO A 647 11.72 -25.09 -20.33
N ALA A 648 11.82 -23.77 -20.25
CA ALA A 648 10.97 -22.85 -20.98
C ALA A 648 11.10 -23.18 -22.47
N ALA A 649 10.03 -23.77 -23.05
CA ALA A 649 9.95 -24.00 -24.47
C ALA A 649 10.13 -22.66 -25.18
N THR A 650 11.20 -22.56 -25.92
CA THR A 650 11.62 -21.51 -26.83
C THR A 650 10.46 -21.13 -27.76
N SER A 651 9.67 -20.10 -27.42
CA SER A 651 8.63 -19.57 -28.32
C SER A 651 8.42 -18.06 -28.17
N LEU A 652 9.51 -17.29 -28.01
CA LEU A 652 9.46 -15.83 -28.08
C LEU A 652 10.22 -15.23 -29.28
N THR A 653 10.48 -16.01 -30.32
CA THR A 653 11.22 -15.54 -31.52
C THR A 653 10.40 -15.53 -32.82
N SER A 654 9.05 -15.41 -32.76
CA SER A 654 8.26 -15.37 -34.02
C SER A 654 7.12 -14.35 -34.06
N ILE A 655 7.15 -13.26 -33.28
CA ILE A 655 6.15 -12.18 -33.41
C ILE A 655 6.79 -10.82 -33.81
N HIS A 656 7.98 -10.81 -34.40
CA HIS A 656 8.58 -9.56 -34.92
C HIS A 656 8.88 -9.59 -36.41
N ALA A 657 8.11 -10.37 -37.21
CA ALA A 657 8.17 -10.29 -38.68
C ALA A 657 6.80 -10.53 -39.27
N GLN A 658 5.87 -9.58 -39.15
CA GLN A 658 4.82 -9.27 -40.16
C GLN A 658 3.95 -8.12 -39.67
N THR A 659 4.04 -7.01 -40.40
CA THR A 659 3.32 -5.72 -40.48
C THR A 659 3.72 -4.66 -39.47
#